data_6e51a2c5f3a458cc890c52d7122942da
#
_entry.id   6e51a2c5f3a458cc890c52d7122942da
#
_cell.length_a   1.000
_cell.length_b   1.000
_cell.length_c   1.000
_cell.angle_alpha   90.00
_cell.angle_beta   90.00
_cell.angle_gamma   90.00
#
_symmetry.space_group_name_H-M   'P 1'
#
loop_
_entity.id
_entity.type
_entity.pdbx_description
1 polymer ?
#
loop_
_entity_poly.entity_id
_entity_poly.type
_entity_poly.pdbx_seq_one_letter_code
_entity_poly.pdbx_strand_id
1 'polypeptide(L)'
;MTPTPLRVLLSAVGVAAAAHLARADAPSQDRAAPAAARVDDLMRRLTQEEKLSLLGGDRDFYIRPVPRLGIPEIKMADGPLGVRNYGPSTAYPATIGLAASWDPDLAREFGAAVGSDARARGVHIMLGPAVNINRVPRNGRNFEYLSEDPYLAGAVAAQIVAGIQIQGVVATVKHFAANNQETDRGTIDARVSERALREIYLPAFRAAVEQGHAWAVMCAYNRLNGSYCSANDWLNNRVLKGDWAFKGVLMSDWGAAHDTPGVANGGLDLEMPSGRFMNPGALGPLIASGQISQATIDDKVRRILTLEVANGFLDRPQLLSSTPKDDPRSAAVALKVAREAIVLLKNDHGALPITGKKLRRIVVLGPNAAGLPAGGGSAHVEPFHYVSVVDGLKRVVGRKVKIDAIPGPGPELLRSLLAKTTFEGPLKLEFMTFDWENRKEIAAVTDTRIDHDWDAGAPAPVVDAADYTARWTGAIRAPATGRFIFMVQNHGFVTVKLDGRTLISSWANPNDALFAEAPLEAGRPYAVEVMAHHDNQGPAGIHFAWGAAPPTLTDDQAARVRAADAVVVCVGFNAMLEGEGADRAYELPNDQPELILRAAELNPRTIVVVNSGGVVATADWIGKVPALLQAWYPGQEGGRAVADVLVGAVNPSGKLPISYEKRREDSPSYGHYPGSGGTVDYAEGILVGYRGFDTKGVAPLYPFGYGLSYTTFSYDKLHVEPTQDGRWAVTFDVTNNGAQGGDEVSEVYVSPPVTSKAGRPVRELRGFSREHLATDQTMTVTVVLDRHAFSYYDEAKRDWVVEPGSYTVEVGASSRNILLAGAVDLN
;
A
#
# COMPACT_ATOMS: atom_id res chain seq x y z
N MET A 1 72.47 49.34 -26.59
CA MET A 1 72.73 48.06 -27.27
C MET A 1 71.65 47.08 -26.71
N THR A 2 70.62 46.87 -27.46
CA THR A 2 69.50 46.00 -27.17
C THR A 2 69.72 44.63 -27.82
N PRO A 3 69.42 43.51 -27.21
CA PRO A 3 69.24 42.25 -27.93
C PRO A 3 67.73 41.86 -28.04
N THR A 4 67.37 41.49 -29.24
CA THR A 4 66.13 41.05 -29.78
C THR A 4 65.74 39.65 -29.22
N PRO A 5 64.47 39.34 -29.03
CA PRO A 5 64.03 38.00 -28.58
C PRO A 5 63.79 37.04 -29.72
N LEU A 6 64.29 35.83 -29.53
CA LEU A 6 64.11 34.67 -30.39
C LEU A 6 62.68 34.08 -30.14
N ARG A 7 61.83 34.04 -31.18
CA ARG A 7 60.54 33.39 -31.16
C ARG A 7 60.69 31.87 -31.23
N VAL A 8 60.25 31.15 -30.27
CA VAL A 8 59.99 29.71 -30.35
C VAL A 8 58.58 29.51 -30.91
N LEU A 9 58.51 29.02 -32.13
CA LEU A 9 57.28 28.48 -32.76
C LEU A 9 57.42 26.96 -32.78
N LEU A 10 56.85 26.27 -31.82
CA LEU A 10 56.64 24.81 -31.87
C LEU A 10 55.80 24.45 -30.67
N SER A 11 54.50 24.14 -30.91
CA SER A 11 53.64 23.23 -30.15
C SER A 11 52.13 23.58 -30.20
N ALA A 12 51.63 24.08 -31.31
CA ALA A 12 50.17 24.31 -31.46
C ALA A 12 49.43 23.17 -32.20
N VAL A 13 50.10 22.15 -32.74
CA VAL A 13 49.49 21.10 -33.55
C VAL A 13 49.19 19.84 -32.72
N GLY A 14 49.89 19.60 -31.60
CA GLY A 14 49.69 18.39 -30.76
C GLY A 14 48.49 18.46 -29.81
N VAL A 15 48.04 19.66 -29.42
CA VAL A 15 46.97 19.84 -28.48
C VAL A 15 45.57 19.79 -29.12
N ALA A 16 45.49 20.16 -30.44
CA ALA A 16 44.23 20.10 -31.18
C ALA A 16 43.81 18.66 -31.57
N ALA A 17 44.77 17.75 -31.79
CA ALA A 17 44.48 16.35 -32.11
C ALA A 17 44.08 15.53 -30.86
N ALA A 18 44.67 15.82 -29.68
CA ALA A 18 44.31 15.19 -28.42
C ALA A 18 42.94 15.68 -27.92
N ALA A 19 42.58 16.95 -28.17
CA ALA A 19 41.26 17.49 -27.82
C ALA A 19 40.15 16.97 -28.74
N HIS A 20 40.46 16.54 -29.99
CA HIS A 20 39.46 15.92 -30.87
C HIS A 20 39.25 14.44 -30.60
N LEU A 21 40.24 13.69 -30.14
CA LEU A 21 40.08 12.29 -29.73
C LEU A 21 39.38 12.17 -28.36
N ALA A 22 39.63 13.07 -27.44
CA ALA A 22 38.92 13.13 -26.17
C ALA A 22 37.47 13.61 -26.31
N ARG A 23 37.10 14.30 -27.39
CA ARG A 23 35.71 14.70 -27.69
C ARG A 23 34.87 13.60 -28.32
N ALA A 24 35.46 12.56 -28.90
CA ALA A 24 34.74 11.45 -29.54
C ALA A 24 34.14 10.49 -28.50
N ASP A 25 34.68 10.42 -27.28
CA ASP A 25 34.22 9.54 -26.19
C ASP A 25 33.49 10.28 -25.04
N ALA A 26 33.38 11.59 -25.09
CA ALA A 26 32.57 12.32 -24.11
C ALA A 26 31.06 12.02 -24.36
N PRO A 27 30.26 11.81 -23.30
CA PRO A 27 28.80 11.67 -23.48
C PRO A 27 28.27 12.88 -24.23
N SER A 28 27.22 12.68 -25.06
CA SER A 28 26.53 13.78 -25.72
C SER A 28 26.03 14.75 -24.64
N GLN A 29 26.77 15.81 -24.35
CA GLN A 29 26.46 16.84 -23.39
C GLN A 29 25.57 17.94 -23.96
N ASP A 30 25.11 17.75 -25.21
CA ASP A 30 24.13 18.69 -25.77
C ASP A 30 22.75 18.47 -25.11
N ARG A 31 22.60 19.10 -23.93
CA ARG A 31 21.33 19.10 -23.17
C ARG A 31 20.20 19.79 -23.95
N ALA A 32 20.51 20.53 -25.00
CA ALA A 32 19.55 21.19 -25.88
C ALA A 32 19.01 20.24 -26.97
N ALA A 33 19.69 19.12 -27.23
CA ALA A 33 19.23 18.15 -28.22
C ALA A 33 17.94 17.46 -27.75
N PRO A 34 16.97 17.17 -28.65
CA PRO A 34 15.78 16.42 -28.31
C PRO A 34 16.12 15.06 -27.66
N ALA A 35 15.35 14.66 -26.65
CA ALA A 35 15.58 13.42 -25.89
C ALA A 35 15.76 12.20 -26.82
N ALA A 36 14.94 12.07 -27.86
CA ALA A 36 15.03 10.98 -28.82
C ALA A 36 16.40 10.92 -29.53
N ALA A 37 16.97 12.07 -29.95
CA ALA A 37 18.27 12.13 -30.59
C ALA A 37 19.42 11.74 -29.66
N ARG A 38 19.30 12.11 -28.36
CA ARG A 38 20.23 11.71 -27.29
C ARG A 38 20.20 10.20 -27.06
N VAL A 39 18.99 9.62 -26.99
CA VAL A 39 18.81 8.17 -26.88
C VAL A 39 19.37 7.43 -28.07
N ASP A 40 19.15 7.92 -29.33
CA ASP A 40 19.70 7.34 -30.55
C ASP A 40 21.22 7.37 -30.53
N ASP A 41 21.84 8.43 -30.02
CA ASP A 41 23.28 8.50 -29.86
C ASP A 41 23.82 7.46 -28.87
N LEU A 42 23.23 7.39 -27.70
CA LEU A 42 23.59 6.39 -26.68
C LEU A 42 23.42 4.96 -27.22
N MET A 43 22.32 4.65 -27.91
CA MET A 43 22.03 3.34 -28.49
C MET A 43 23.12 2.91 -29.52
N ARG A 44 23.66 3.83 -30.32
CA ARG A 44 24.72 3.54 -31.25
C ARG A 44 26.07 3.28 -30.59
N ARG A 45 26.30 3.87 -29.42
CA ARG A 45 27.60 3.83 -28.70
C ARG A 45 27.67 2.72 -27.67
N LEU A 46 26.53 2.18 -27.20
CA LEU A 46 26.49 1.02 -26.35
C LEU A 46 27.00 -0.23 -27.06
N THR A 47 27.87 -0.98 -26.39
CA THR A 47 28.23 -2.34 -26.80
C THR A 47 27.06 -3.30 -26.56
N GLN A 48 27.09 -4.47 -27.21
CA GLN A 48 26.07 -5.49 -27.00
C GLN A 48 26.03 -5.94 -25.54
N GLU A 49 27.18 -6.13 -24.91
CA GLU A 49 27.27 -6.54 -23.49
C GLU A 49 26.65 -5.49 -22.55
N GLU A 50 26.94 -4.20 -22.80
CA GLU A 50 26.33 -3.11 -21.99
C GLU A 50 24.81 -3.05 -22.17
N LYS A 51 24.28 -3.22 -23.39
CA LYS A 51 22.86 -3.31 -23.66
C LYS A 51 22.21 -4.43 -22.85
N LEU A 52 22.78 -5.62 -22.87
CA LEU A 52 22.25 -6.78 -22.16
C LEU A 52 22.38 -6.62 -20.63
N SER A 53 23.44 -5.98 -20.15
CA SER A 53 23.65 -5.72 -18.73
C SER A 53 22.68 -4.71 -18.14
N LEU A 54 22.15 -3.77 -18.93
CA LEU A 54 21.15 -2.79 -18.50
C LEU A 54 19.77 -3.42 -18.26
N LEU A 55 19.48 -4.61 -18.79
CA LEU A 55 18.19 -5.27 -18.69
C LEU A 55 17.96 -5.99 -17.34
N GLY A 56 18.99 -6.10 -16.50
CA GLY A 56 18.93 -6.72 -15.19
C GLY A 56 19.35 -5.76 -14.08
N GLY A 57 18.68 -5.86 -12.93
CA GLY A 57 18.97 -5.11 -11.71
C GLY A 57 20.37 -5.38 -11.14
N ASP A 58 20.75 -4.59 -10.15
CA ASP A 58 22.02 -4.67 -9.45
C ASP A 58 21.80 -4.33 -7.96
N ARG A 59 22.46 -5.05 -7.05
CA ARG A 59 22.42 -4.79 -5.60
C ARG A 59 21.03 -4.43 -5.11
N ASP A 60 20.05 -5.26 -5.43
CA ASP A 60 18.62 -5.17 -5.07
C ASP A 60 17.86 -3.98 -5.66
N PHE A 61 18.32 -2.75 -5.46
CA PHE A 61 17.57 -1.52 -5.75
C PHE A 61 18.25 -0.60 -6.76
N TYR A 62 19.10 -1.13 -7.65
CA TYR A 62 19.85 -0.30 -8.61
C TYR A 62 19.75 -0.83 -10.04
N ILE A 63 19.83 0.08 -11.01
CA ILE A 63 20.20 -0.22 -12.41
C ILE A 63 21.66 0.17 -12.61
N ARG A 64 22.42 -0.68 -13.32
CA ARG A 64 23.85 -0.51 -13.54
C ARG A 64 24.15 0.77 -14.30
N PRO A 65 25.21 1.50 -13.92
CA PRO A 65 25.69 2.64 -14.70
C PRO A 65 26.48 2.18 -15.95
N VAL A 66 26.61 3.07 -16.94
CA VAL A 66 27.61 2.95 -18.02
C VAL A 66 28.48 4.20 -17.99
N PRO A 67 29.52 4.24 -17.11
CA PRO A 67 30.26 5.47 -16.80
C PRO A 67 30.94 6.09 -18.00
N ARG A 68 31.46 5.28 -18.96
CA ARG A 68 32.12 5.79 -20.17
C ARG A 68 31.19 6.60 -21.09
N LEU A 69 29.87 6.40 -20.95
CA LEU A 69 28.83 7.14 -21.68
C LEU A 69 28.10 8.19 -20.82
N GLY A 70 28.49 8.31 -19.55
CA GLY A 70 27.87 9.21 -18.62
C GLY A 70 26.46 8.79 -18.20
N ILE A 71 26.09 7.52 -18.38
CA ILE A 71 24.85 6.95 -17.87
C ILE A 71 25.05 6.68 -16.36
N PRO A 72 24.27 7.33 -15.47
CA PRO A 72 24.44 7.20 -14.03
C PRO A 72 23.90 5.86 -13.50
N GLU A 73 24.27 5.53 -12.29
CA GLU A 73 23.59 4.51 -11.51
C GLU A 73 22.19 5.01 -11.13
N ILE A 74 21.16 4.21 -11.38
CA ILE A 74 19.77 4.54 -11.02
C ILE A 74 19.42 3.85 -9.72
N LYS A 75 18.99 4.63 -8.73
CA LYS A 75 18.63 4.20 -7.38
C LYS A 75 17.12 4.15 -7.22
N MET A 76 16.59 3.03 -6.75
CA MET A 76 15.17 2.83 -6.47
C MET A 76 14.89 2.78 -4.96
N ALA A 77 13.64 2.98 -4.56
CA ALA A 77 13.16 2.72 -3.22
C ALA A 77 11.74 2.18 -3.24
N ASP A 78 11.45 1.22 -2.36
CA ASP A 78 10.10 0.85 -2.00
C ASP A 78 9.36 2.03 -1.37
N GLY A 79 8.04 1.97 -1.44
CA GLY A 79 7.20 2.82 -0.63
C GLY A 79 6.02 3.48 -1.31
N PRO A 80 4.88 2.80 -1.41
CA PRO A 80 3.63 3.50 -1.65
C PRO A 80 3.23 4.43 -0.49
N LEU A 81 3.76 4.19 0.73
CA LEU A 81 3.43 4.96 1.95
C LEU A 81 4.58 5.88 2.42
N GLY A 82 5.57 6.15 1.57
CA GLY A 82 6.77 6.93 1.87
C GLY A 82 8.04 6.21 1.42
N VAL A 83 9.22 6.79 1.61
CA VAL A 83 10.48 6.18 1.20
C VAL A 83 10.93 5.15 2.23
N ARG A 84 10.79 3.86 1.93
CA ARG A 84 11.12 2.78 2.87
C ARG A 84 12.60 2.58 3.09
N ASN A 85 13.38 2.62 2.01
CA ASN A 85 14.80 2.31 2.04
C ASN A 85 15.64 3.56 2.43
N TYR A 86 16.85 3.31 2.91
CA TYR A 86 17.86 4.35 3.20
C TYR A 86 17.61 5.17 4.47
N GLY A 87 17.13 4.49 5.51
CA GLY A 87 16.91 5.03 6.85
C GLY A 87 15.52 5.63 7.05
N PRO A 88 15.22 6.16 8.23
CA PRO A 88 13.90 6.68 8.58
C PRO A 88 13.39 7.73 7.61
N SER A 89 12.08 7.74 7.38
CA SER A 89 11.40 8.67 6.48
C SER A 89 10.04 9.07 7.04
N THR A 90 9.37 10.02 6.39
CA THR A 90 7.98 10.32 6.74
C THR A 90 7.11 9.10 6.43
N ALA A 91 6.45 8.56 7.46
CA ALA A 91 5.43 7.53 7.31
C ALA A 91 4.06 8.20 7.08
N TYR A 92 3.62 8.18 5.83
CA TYR A 92 2.33 8.72 5.46
C TYR A 92 1.19 7.73 5.77
N PRO A 93 -0.07 8.20 5.80
CA PRO A 93 -1.22 7.31 5.87
C PRO A 93 -1.26 6.31 4.71
N ALA A 94 -1.82 5.14 4.97
CA ALA A 94 -2.08 4.12 3.97
C ALA A 94 -2.90 4.68 2.80
N THR A 95 -2.59 4.25 1.59
CA THR A 95 -3.20 4.80 0.36
C THR A 95 -4.69 4.51 0.23
N ILE A 96 -5.21 3.45 0.87
CA ILE A 96 -6.66 3.28 1.03
C ILE A 96 -7.28 4.41 1.86
N GLY A 97 -6.56 4.92 2.88
CA GLY A 97 -6.97 6.11 3.63
C GLY A 97 -6.92 7.37 2.78
N LEU A 98 -5.88 7.52 1.95
CA LEU A 98 -5.83 8.63 0.99
C LEU A 98 -7.02 8.57 0.02
N ALA A 99 -7.38 7.40 -0.50
CA ALA A 99 -8.56 7.23 -1.34
C ALA A 99 -9.88 7.51 -0.58
N ALA A 100 -9.92 7.24 0.73
CA ALA A 100 -11.06 7.58 1.59
C ALA A 100 -11.27 9.10 1.76
N SER A 101 -10.27 9.93 1.45
CA SER A 101 -10.45 11.39 1.38
C SER A 101 -11.30 11.81 0.17
N TRP A 102 -11.33 11.04 -0.91
CA TRP A 102 -11.94 11.39 -2.20
C TRP A 102 -11.42 12.75 -2.74
N ASP A 103 -10.16 13.04 -2.47
CA ASP A 103 -9.50 14.31 -2.83
C ASP A 103 -8.30 14.05 -3.78
N PRO A 104 -8.49 14.20 -5.09
CA PRO A 104 -7.40 14.08 -6.07
C PRO A 104 -6.30 15.15 -5.90
N ASP A 105 -6.63 16.35 -5.44
CA ASP A 105 -5.62 17.40 -5.20
C ASP A 105 -4.73 17.05 -4.01
N LEU A 106 -5.32 16.52 -2.93
CA LEU A 106 -4.56 15.96 -1.80
C LEU A 106 -3.70 14.77 -2.23
N ALA A 107 -4.20 13.91 -3.13
CA ALA A 107 -3.41 12.81 -3.69
C ALA A 107 -2.18 13.32 -4.48
N ARG A 108 -2.31 14.43 -5.19
CA ARG A 108 -1.18 15.10 -5.86
C ARG A 108 -0.18 15.70 -4.87
N GLU A 109 -0.70 16.37 -3.82
CA GLU A 109 0.12 16.91 -2.72
C GLU A 109 0.90 15.82 -2.00
N PHE A 110 0.23 14.70 -1.69
CA PHE A 110 0.86 13.47 -1.14
C PHE A 110 1.99 12.97 -2.05
N GLY A 111 1.72 12.78 -3.34
CA GLY A 111 2.72 12.33 -4.31
C GLY A 111 3.92 13.27 -4.38
N ALA A 112 3.68 14.60 -4.34
CA ALA A 112 4.75 15.59 -4.35
C ALA A 112 5.62 15.53 -3.08
N ALA A 113 5.02 15.28 -1.91
CA ALA A 113 5.75 15.12 -0.66
C ALA A 113 6.61 13.85 -0.67
N VAL A 114 6.06 12.70 -1.11
CA VAL A 114 6.84 11.45 -1.28
C VAL A 114 8.00 11.65 -2.26
N GLY A 115 7.76 12.31 -3.39
CA GLY A 115 8.80 12.63 -4.38
C GLY A 115 9.90 13.54 -3.81
N SER A 116 9.54 14.51 -2.98
CA SER A 116 10.50 15.38 -2.27
C SER A 116 11.37 14.58 -1.28
N ASP A 117 10.76 13.69 -0.50
CA ASP A 117 11.48 12.81 0.45
C ASP A 117 12.42 11.84 -0.30
N ALA A 118 12.02 11.38 -1.49
CA ALA A 118 12.84 10.56 -2.37
C ALA A 118 14.07 11.35 -2.89
N ARG A 119 13.88 12.59 -3.32
CA ARG A 119 14.96 13.48 -3.73
C ARG A 119 15.95 13.79 -2.60
N ALA A 120 15.48 13.92 -1.35
CA ALA A 120 16.33 14.11 -0.17
C ALA A 120 17.25 12.90 0.11
N ARG A 121 16.98 11.74 -0.52
CA ARG A 121 17.74 10.49 -0.40
C ARG A 121 18.44 10.07 -1.70
N GLY A 122 18.33 10.87 -2.76
CA GLY A 122 18.92 10.60 -4.06
C GLY A 122 18.24 9.45 -4.81
N VAL A 123 16.97 9.16 -4.52
CA VAL A 123 16.18 8.12 -5.17
C VAL A 123 15.69 8.64 -6.53
N HIS A 124 15.87 7.83 -7.58
CA HIS A 124 15.44 8.14 -8.95
C HIS A 124 14.04 7.61 -9.24
N ILE A 125 13.73 6.41 -8.74
CA ILE A 125 12.49 5.68 -9.02
C ILE A 125 11.85 5.25 -7.70
N MET A 126 10.61 5.66 -7.45
CA MET A 126 9.76 5.18 -6.37
C MET A 126 8.91 4.00 -6.84
N LEU A 127 8.89 2.91 -6.07
CA LEU A 127 8.09 1.72 -6.36
C LEU A 127 6.68 1.87 -5.77
N GLY A 128 5.92 2.75 -6.37
CA GLY A 128 4.55 3.12 -6.03
C GLY A 128 3.97 4.14 -6.99
N PRO A 129 2.63 4.30 -7.01
CA PRO A 129 1.62 3.71 -6.13
C PRO A 129 1.25 2.26 -6.49
N ALA A 130 0.69 1.53 -5.49
CA ALA A 130 0.03 0.25 -5.70
C ALA A 130 -1.47 0.49 -5.97
N VAL A 131 -2.01 -0.09 -7.06
CA VAL A 131 -3.34 0.29 -7.57
C VAL A 131 -4.26 -0.91 -7.85
N ASN A 132 -3.94 -2.09 -7.32
CA ASN A 132 -4.81 -3.25 -7.47
C ASN A 132 -6.17 -3.00 -6.80
N ILE A 133 -7.21 -3.62 -7.35
CA ILE A 133 -8.57 -3.48 -6.80
C ILE A 133 -8.71 -4.26 -5.50
N ASN A 134 -9.39 -3.69 -4.50
CA ASN A 134 -9.75 -4.36 -3.26
C ASN A 134 -10.88 -5.36 -3.53
N ARG A 135 -10.49 -6.54 -4.08
CA ARG A 135 -11.41 -7.60 -4.49
C ARG A 135 -11.91 -8.42 -3.31
N VAL A 136 -11.00 -8.77 -2.40
CA VAL A 136 -11.29 -9.62 -1.24
C VAL A 136 -10.95 -8.88 0.04
N PRO A 137 -11.78 -8.94 1.09
CA PRO A 137 -11.57 -8.17 2.31
C PRO A 137 -10.31 -8.61 3.10
N ARG A 138 -9.80 -9.81 2.83
CA ARG A 138 -8.70 -10.45 3.56
C ARG A 138 -7.32 -10.25 2.94
N ASN A 139 -7.23 -9.70 1.72
CA ASN A 139 -5.92 -9.50 1.08
C ASN A 139 -5.02 -8.65 1.99
N GLY A 140 -3.85 -9.19 2.34
CA GLY A 140 -2.92 -8.56 3.27
C GLY A 140 -2.34 -7.23 2.80
N ARG A 141 -2.44 -6.92 1.49
CA ARG A 141 -1.95 -5.66 0.90
C ARG A 141 -3.06 -4.65 0.57
N ASN A 142 -4.31 -4.89 0.98
CA ASN A 142 -5.41 -3.95 0.73
C ASN A 142 -5.11 -2.53 1.25
N PHE A 143 -4.34 -2.39 2.33
CA PHE A 143 -4.00 -1.09 2.92
C PHE A 143 -3.18 -0.20 1.97
N GLU A 144 -2.36 -0.78 1.10
CA GLU A 144 -1.55 -0.04 0.12
C GLU A 144 -2.26 0.15 -1.24
N TYR A 145 -3.43 -0.46 -1.43
CA TYR A 145 -4.29 -0.26 -2.59
C TYR A 145 -5.24 0.93 -2.35
N LEU A 146 -6.08 1.24 -3.32
CA LEU A 146 -6.89 2.45 -3.26
C LEU A 146 -8.36 2.17 -3.00
N SER A 147 -8.99 1.31 -3.80
CA SER A 147 -10.45 1.15 -3.77
C SER A 147 -10.90 -0.18 -4.35
N GLU A 148 -12.15 -0.56 -4.10
CA GLU A 148 -12.89 -1.57 -4.88
C GLU A 148 -13.41 -1.02 -6.21
N ASP A 149 -13.45 0.32 -6.34
CA ASP A 149 -13.95 1.01 -7.54
C ASP A 149 -12.79 1.47 -8.44
N PRO A 150 -12.77 1.06 -9.73
CA PRO A 150 -11.71 1.40 -10.67
C PRO A 150 -11.65 2.89 -11.04
N TYR A 151 -12.77 3.63 -10.98
CA TYR A 151 -12.81 5.06 -11.30
C TYR A 151 -12.14 5.87 -10.17
N LEU A 152 -12.52 5.63 -8.92
CA LEU A 152 -11.90 6.27 -7.75
C LEU A 152 -10.41 5.93 -7.67
N ALA A 153 -10.07 4.62 -7.82
CA ALA A 153 -8.68 4.17 -7.79
C ALA A 153 -7.86 4.86 -8.90
N GLY A 154 -8.41 4.98 -10.10
CA GLY A 154 -7.74 5.64 -11.23
C GLY A 154 -7.53 7.13 -11.02
N ALA A 155 -8.55 7.85 -10.53
CA ALA A 155 -8.48 9.28 -10.26
C ALA A 155 -7.39 9.61 -9.23
N VAL A 156 -7.32 8.85 -8.13
CA VAL A 156 -6.31 9.03 -7.08
C VAL A 156 -4.93 8.61 -7.58
N ALA A 157 -4.80 7.45 -8.25
CA ALA A 157 -3.53 6.94 -8.76
C ALA A 157 -2.86 7.91 -9.73
N ALA A 158 -3.61 8.48 -10.68
CA ALA A 158 -3.08 9.43 -11.65
C ALA A 158 -2.46 10.66 -10.97
N GLN A 159 -3.07 11.18 -9.91
CA GLN A 159 -2.57 12.34 -9.18
C GLN A 159 -1.37 12.01 -8.30
N ILE A 160 -1.32 10.84 -7.66
CA ILE A 160 -0.11 10.38 -6.94
C ILE A 160 1.09 10.32 -7.90
N VAL A 161 0.91 9.70 -9.07
CA VAL A 161 1.96 9.61 -10.11
C VAL A 161 2.42 10.99 -10.55
N ALA A 162 1.48 11.88 -10.91
CA ALA A 162 1.79 13.25 -11.32
C ALA A 162 2.54 14.02 -10.21
N GLY A 163 2.13 13.85 -8.94
CA GLY A 163 2.77 14.46 -7.79
C GLY A 163 4.22 13.99 -7.57
N ILE A 164 4.48 12.67 -7.63
CA ILE A 164 5.83 12.13 -7.51
C ILE A 164 6.71 12.66 -8.65
N GLN A 165 6.22 12.61 -9.87
CA GLN A 165 7.00 12.92 -11.07
C GLN A 165 7.33 14.41 -11.21
N ILE A 166 6.50 15.32 -10.71
CA ILE A 166 6.80 16.77 -10.70
C ILE A 166 8.06 17.10 -9.86
N GLN A 167 8.45 16.21 -8.94
CA GLN A 167 9.69 16.34 -8.16
C GLN A 167 10.93 15.81 -8.93
N GLY A 168 10.76 15.29 -10.15
CA GLY A 168 11.81 14.66 -10.93
C GLY A 168 12.22 13.28 -10.39
N VAL A 169 11.24 12.55 -9.87
CA VAL A 169 11.33 11.15 -9.44
C VAL A 169 10.35 10.36 -10.30
N VAL A 170 10.72 9.20 -10.80
CA VAL A 170 9.83 8.32 -11.55
C VAL A 170 8.91 7.57 -10.58
N ALA A 171 7.62 7.53 -10.88
CA ALA A 171 6.65 6.69 -10.19
C ALA A 171 6.51 5.35 -10.93
N THR A 172 6.42 4.25 -10.17
CA THR A 172 6.21 2.89 -10.69
C THR A 172 4.85 2.37 -10.25
N VAL A 173 3.91 2.27 -11.17
CA VAL A 173 2.56 1.77 -10.88
C VAL A 173 2.57 0.26 -10.76
N LYS A 174 2.01 -0.31 -9.66
CA LYS A 174 2.10 -1.73 -9.33
C LYS A 174 0.80 -2.26 -8.73
N HIS A 175 0.53 -3.59 -8.80
CA HIS A 175 1.26 -4.68 -9.45
C HIS A 175 0.44 -5.13 -10.66
N PHE A 176 0.98 -5.05 -11.85
CA PHE A 176 0.31 -5.26 -13.13
C PHE A 176 0.34 -6.74 -13.56
N ALA A 177 -0.78 -7.52 -13.44
CA ALA A 177 -2.08 -7.17 -12.94
C ALA A 177 -2.71 -8.34 -12.16
N ALA A 178 -3.85 -8.06 -11.55
CA ALA A 178 -4.70 -9.05 -10.85
C ALA A 178 -4.01 -9.74 -9.65
N ASN A 179 -3.09 -9.07 -8.95
CA ASN A 179 -2.57 -9.52 -7.67
C ASN A 179 -3.52 -9.06 -6.54
N ASN A 180 -4.60 -9.82 -6.31
CA ASN A 180 -5.66 -9.48 -5.37
C ASN A 180 -5.73 -10.43 -4.17
N GLN A 181 -4.67 -11.20 -3.93
CA GLN A 181 -4.44 -12.07 -2.76
C GLN A 181 -2.94 -12.28 -2.55
N GLU A 182 -2.55 -12.53 -1.31
CA GLU A 182 -1.17 -12.87 -0.95
C GLU A 182 -0.96 -14.39 -0.86
N THR A 183 -2.02 -15.15 -0.57
CA THR A 183 -1.97 -16.62 -0.57
C THR A 183 -1.58 -17.13 -1.95
N ASP A 184 -0.47 -17.88 -2.00
CA ASP A 184 0.11 -18.49 -3.21
C ASP A 184 0.44 -17.49 -4.34
N ARG A 185 0.64 -16.20 -4.05
CA ARG A 185 0.79 -15.13 -5.03
C ARG A 185 1.88 -15.39 -6.08
N GLY A 186 2.95 -16.11 -5.73
CA GLY A 186 4.05 -16.46 -6.63
C GLY A 186 3.75 -17.59 -7.63
N THR A 187 2.64 -18.32 -7.46
CA THR A 187 2.32 -19.51 -8.26
C THR A 187 0.88 -19.58 -8.73
N ILE A 188 -0.04 -18.86 -8.11
CA ILE A 188 -1.46 -18.87 -8.45
C ILE A 188 -1.73 -18.36 -9.87
N ASP A 189 -2.65 -18.98 -10.59
CA ASP A 189 -3.16 -18.51 -11.87
C ASP A 189 -4.53 -17.83 -11.66
N ALA A 190 -4.54 -16.50 -11.75
CA ALA A 190 -5.76 -15.70 -11.72
C ALA A 190 -6.46 -15.79 -13.08
N ARG A 191 -7.65 -16.40 -13.10
CA ARG A 191 -8.49 -16.54 -14.29
C ARG A 191 -9.54 -15.44 -14.30
N VAL A 192 -9.38 -14.53 -15.24
CA VAL A 192 -10.19 -13.31 -15.33
C VAL A 192 -10.65 -13.11 -16.77
N SER A 193 -11.94 -12.85 -16.99
CA SER A 193 -12.44 -12.52 -18.32
C SER A 193 -11.84 -11.20 -18.84
N GLU A 194 -11.72 -11.04 -20.17
CA GLU A 194 -11.19 -9.80 -20.74
C GLU A 194 -12.05 -8.59 -20.35
N ARG A 195 -13.38 -8.77 -20.30
CA ARG A 195 -14.29 -7.74 -19.85
C ARG A 195 -13.99 -7.29 -18.41
N ALA A 196 -13.85 -8.24 -17.48
CA ALA A 196 -13.51 -7.89 -16.09
C ALA A 196 -12.14 -7.24 -15.97
N LEU A 197 -11.15 -7.69 -16.76
CA LEU A 197 -9.86 -7.01 -16.84
C LEU A 197 -10.03 -5.55 -17.30
N ARG A 198 -10.74 -5.31 -18.39
CA ARG A 198 -10.91 -3.99 -19.02
C ARG A 198 -11.76 -3.03 -18.18
N GLU A 199 -12.82 -3.54 -17.50
CA GLU A 199 -13.75 -2.70 -16.73
C GLU A 199 -13.35 -2.51 -15.27
N ILE A 200 -12.61 -3.46 -14.66
CA ILE A 200 -12.32 -3.46 -13.20
C ILE A 200 -10.83 -3.41 -12.89
N TYR A 201 -10.02 -4.36 -13.41
CA TYR A 201 -8.65 -4.56 -12.91
C TYR A 201 -7.58 -3.71 -13.60
N LEU A 202 -7.83 -3.23 -14.81
CA LEU A 202 -6.87 -2.44 -15.60
C LEU A 202 -7.10 -0.92 -15.58
N PRO A 203 -8.31 -0.36 -15.32
CA PRO A 203 -8.54 1.08 -15.47
C PRO A 203 -7.68 1.97 -14.57
N ALA A 204 -7.37 1.55 -13.32
CA ALA A 204 -6.48 2.32 -12.45
C ALA A 204 -5.05 2.44 -13.01
N PHE A 205 -4.53 1.35 -13.62
CA PHE A 205 -3.25 1.37 -14.33
C PHE A 205 -3.31 2.26 -15.56
N ARG A 206 -4.40 2.15 -16.33
CA ARG A 206 -4.61 2.98 -17.52
C ARG A 206 -4.63 4.46 -17.16
N ALA A 207 -5.37 4.85 -16.13
CA ALA A 207 -5.42 6.23 -15.66
C ALA A 207 -4.03 6.74 -15.21
N ALA A 208 -3.28 5.92 -14.48
CA ALA A 208 -1.93 6.26 -14.06
C ALA A 208 -0.97 6.45 -15.25
N VAL A 209 -1.12 5.64 -16.32
CA VAL A 209 -0.32 5.74 -17.55
C VAL A 209 -0.76 6.93 -18.41
N GLU A 210 -2.06 7.04 -18.72
CA GLU A 210 -2.55 8.02 -19.70
C GLU A 210 -2.73 9.42 -19.08
N GLN A 211 -3.20 9.51 -17.84
CA GLN A 211 -3.48 10.80 -17.15
C GLN A 211 -2.37 11.20 -16.19
N GLY A 212 -1.81 10.22 -15.44
CA GLY A 212 -0.66 10.44 -14.55
C GLY A 212 0.68 10.51 -15.28
N HIS A 213 0.74 10.05 -16.54
CA HIS A 213 1.95 9.95 -17.36
C HIS A 213 3.06 9.13 -16.70
N ALA A 214 2.73 7.98 -16.09
CA ALA A 214 3.68 7.11 -15.44
C ALA A 214 4.83 6.69 -16.36
N TRP A 215 6.07 6.75 -15.86
CA TRP A 215 7.27 6.32 -16.56
C TRP A 215 7.68 4.88 -16.28
N ALA A 216 7.13 4.26 -15.25
CA ALA A 216 7.38 2.85 -14.93
C ALA A 216 6.11 2.12 -14.51
N VAL A 217 6.05 0.83 -14.83
CA VAL A 217 5.03 -0.12 -14.39
C VAL A 217 5.75 -1.37 -13.89
N MET A 218 5.27 -1.97 -12.80
CA MET A 218 5.81 -3.21 -12.26
C MET A 218 4.81 -4.34 -12.47
N CYS A 219 5.23 -5.45 -13.11
CA CYS A 219 4.37 -6.62 -13.27
C CYS A 219 4.17 -7.35 -11.92
N ALA A 220 3.06 -8.05 -11.79
CA ALA A 220 2.73 -8.84 -10.61
C ALA A 220 3.44 -10.20 -10.59
N TYR A 221 3.46 -10.85 -9.42
CA TYR A 221 4.03 -12.19 -9.22
C TYR A 221 3.22 -13.30 -9.87
N ASN A 222 1.90 -13.19 -9.88
CA ASN A 222 0.96 -14.25 -10.25
C ASN A 222 0.95 -14.52 -11.77
N ARG A 223 0.37 -15.67 -12.10
CA ARG A 223 -0.08 -15.90 -13.47
C ARG A 223 -1.42 -15.20 -13.71
N LEU A 224 -1.61 -14.75 -14.93
CA LEU A 224 -2.86 -14.23 -15.42
C LEU A 224 -3.27 -15.00 -16.69
N ASN A 225 -4.37 -15.74 -16.60
CA ASN A 225 -4.90 -16.57 -17.68
C ASN A 225 -3.82 -17.52 -18.28
N GLY A 226 -3.05 -18.17 -17.40
CA GLY A 226 -2.06 -19.20 -17.74
C GLY A 226 -0.61 -18.72 -17.87
N SER A 227 -0.35 -17.41 -18.06
CA SER A 227 1.00 -16.87 -18.21
C SER A 227 1.39 -16.01 -17.02
N TYR A 228 2.63 -16.12 -16.53
CA TYR A 228 3.16 -15.18 -15.54
C TYR A 228 3.06 -13.74 -16.04
N CYS A 229 2.68 -12.80 -15.19
CA CYS A 229 2.53 -11.40 -15.61
C CYS A 229 3.80 -10.82 -16.21
N SER A 230 4.98 -11.24 -15.77
CA SER A 230 6.28 -10.85 -16.35
C SER A 230 6.51 -11.37 -17.79
N ALA A 231 5.80 -12.42 -18.21
CA ALA A 231 5.93 -13.07 -19.52
C ALA A 231 4.63 -13.05 -20.35
N ASN A 232 3.64 -12.24 -19.95
CA ASN A 232 2.32 -12.22 -20.58
C ASN A 232 2.28 -11.23 -21.76
N ASP A 233 2.47 -11.75 -22.97
CA ASP A 233 2.49 -10.96 -24.20
C ASP A 233 1.21 -10.13 -24.42
N TRP A 234 0.02 -10.71 -24.14
CA TRP A 234 -1.24 -9.98 -24.28
C TRP A 234 -1.30 -8.78 -23.34
N LEU A 235 -0.90 -8.96 -22.07
CA LEU A 235 -0.93 -7.92 -21.05
C LEU A 235 0.10 -6.83 -21.34
N ASN A 236 1.34 -7.22 -21.63
CA ASN A 236 2.49 -6.33 -21.69
C ASN A 236 2.65 -5.65 -23.05
N ASN A 237 2.65 -6.45 -24.13
CA ASN A 237 2.89 -5.92 -25.46
C ASN A 237 1.60 -5.37 -26.09
N ARG A 238 0.47 -6.11 -26.00
CA ARG A 238 -0.76 -5.66 -26.64
C ARG A 238 -1.46 -4.57 -25.82
N VAL A 239 -1.78 -4.81 -24.52
CA VAL A 239 -2.53 -3.85 -23.72
C VAL A 239 -1.66 -2.66 -23.34
N LEU A 240 -0.57 -2.88 -22.56
CA LEU A 240 0.24 -1.80 -22.00
C LEU A 240 0.95 -0.99 -23.11
N LYS A 241 1.76 -1.68 -23.93
CA LYS A 241 2.61 -1.01 -24.94
C LYS A 241 1.84 -0.65 -26.22
N GLY A 242 0.84 -1.48 -26.60
CA GLY A 242 0.02 -1.28 -27.80
C GLY A 242 -1.16 -0.37 -27.55
N ASP A 243 -2.21 -0.86 -26.83
CA ASP A 243 -3.48 -0.14 -26.67
C ASP A 243 -3.29 1.21 -25.95
N TRP A 244 -2.46 1.26 -24.91
CA TRP A 244 -2.19 2.50 -24.13
C TRP A 244 -0.96 3.26 -24.60
N ALA A 245 -0.26 2.78 -25.61
CA ALA A 245 0.94 3.39 -26.18
C ALA A 245 2.00 3.78 -25.13
N PHE A 246 2.16 2.97 -24.08
CA PHE A 246 3.10 3.21 -22.99
C PHE A 246 4.54 3.28 -23.47
N LYS A 247 5.23 4.35 -23.14
CA LYS A 247 6.62 4.63 -23.58
C LYS A 247 7.69 4.35 -22.55
N GLY A 248 7.27 4.15 -21.28
CA GLY A 248 8.16 3.90 -20.15
C GLY A 248 8.65 2.46 -20.05
N VAL A 249 9.11 2.09 -18.86
CA VAL A 249 9.73 0.80 -18.55
C VAL A 249 8.75 -0.10 -17.82
N LEU A 250 8.56 -1.32 -18.32
CA LEU A 250 7.93 -2.40 -17.56
C LEU A 250 9.01 -3.18 -16.84
N MET A 251 8.99 -3.16 -15.49
CA MET A 251 9.92 -3.94 -14.67
C MET A 251 9.22 -5.15 -14.04
N SER A 252 9.98 -6.17 -13.67
CA SER A 252 9.47 -7.26 -12.83
C SER A 252 9.30 -6.80 -11.39
N ASP A 253 8.37 -7.41 -10.65
CA ASP A 253 8.50 -7.48 -9.20
C ASP A 253 9.74 -8.32 -8.82
N TRP A 254 10.19 -8.25 -7.56
CA TRP A 254 11.44 -8.84 -7.07
C TRP A 254 11.42 -10.37 -7.17
N GLY A 255 12.11 -10.92 -8.18
CA GLY A 255 12.13 -12.35 -8.47
C GLY A 255 10.91 -12.88 -9.24
N ALA A 256 10.08 -12.02 -9.82
CA ALA A 256 8.89 -12.41 -10.59
C ALA A 256 9.18 -12.87 -12.03
N ALA A 257 10.43 -12.93 -12.46
CA ALA A 257 10.85 -13.55 -13.72
C ALA A 257 11.08 -15.04 -13.54
N HIS A 258 10.73 -15.87 -14.53
CA HIS A 258 10.78 -17.33 -14.42
C HIS A 258 11.57 -18.04 -15.51
N ASP A 259 11.69 -17.43 -16.72
CA ASP A 259 12.49 -17.97 -17.83
C ASP A 259 12.88 -16.85 -18.81
N THR A 260 14.03 -17.01 -19.48
CA THR A 260 14.58 -15.97 -20.36
C THR A 260 13.75 -15.74 -21.63
N PRO A 261 13.33 -16.77 -22.41
CA PRO A 261 12.53 -16.56 -23.62
C PRO A 261 11.17 -15.91 -23.32
N GLY A 262 10.51 -16.36 -22.25
CA GLY A 262 9.20 -15.86 -21.84
C GLY A 262 9.24 -14.39 -21.47
N VAL A 263 10.14 -13.96 -20.58
CA VAL A 263 10.20 -12.55 -20.15
C VAL A 263 10.72 -11.64 -21.27
N ALA A 264 11.69 -12.10 -22.09
CA ALA A 264 12.22 -11.29 -23.17
C ALA A 264 11.17 -11.01 -24.26
N ASN A 265 10.48 -12.05 -24.74
CA ASN A 265 9.45 -11.93 -25.78
C ASN A 265 8.10 -11.46 -25.22
N GLY A 266 7.79 -11.76 -23.97
CA GLY A 266 6.56 -11.36 -23.28
C GLY A 266 6.52 -9.91 -22.82
N GLY A 267 7.49 -9.08 -23.19
CA GLY A 267 7.41 -7.62 -23.06
C GLY A 267 8.05 -7.02 -21.81
N LEU A 268 8.68 -7.80 -20.92
CA LEU A 268 9.42 -7.27 -19.77
C LEU A 268 10.65 -6.48 -20.24
N ASP A 269 10.89 -5.27 -19.73
CA ASP A 269 12.03 -4.42 -20.12
C ASP A 269 13.19 -4.50 -19.14
N LEU A 270 12.90 -4.69 -17.83
CA LEU A 270 13.90 -4.72 -16.75
C LEU A 270 13.54 -5.81 -15.73
N GLU A 271 14.47 -6.71 -15.48
CA GLU A 271 14.34 -7.74 -14.45
C GLU A 271 14.99 -7.32 -13.13
N MET A 272 14.21 -7.31 -12.05
CA MET A 272 14.67 -7.03 -10.69
C MET A 272 14.65 -8.32 -9.83
N PRO A 273 15.48 -8.44 -8.79
CA PRO A 273 16.50 -7.50 -8.31
C PRO A 273 17.87 -7.64 -8.98
N SER A 274 18.16 -8.73 -9.71
CA SER A 274 19.54 -9.07 -10.10
C SER A 274 19.76 -9.41 -11.57
N GLY A 275 18.70 -9.53 -12.38
CA GLY A 275 18.82 -9.99 -13.78
C GLY A 275 19.23 -11.46 -13.90
N ARG A 276 18.55 -12.36 -13.19
CA ARG A 276 18.82 -13.81 -13.24
C ARG A 276 18.58 -14.39 -14.64
N PHE A 277 17.54 -13.93 -15.32
CA PHE A 277 17.12 -14.37 -16.65
C PHE A 277 17.45 -13.36 -17.77
N MET A 278 17.55 -12.06 -17.42
CA MET A 278 17.86 -10.99 -18.39
C MET A 278 19.28 -10.45 -18.17
N ASN A 279 20.28 -11.24 -18.58
CA ASN A 279 21.70 -10.91 -18.47
C ASN A 279 22.46 -11.36 -19.74
N PRO A 280 23.71 -10.93 -19.94
CA PRO A 280 24.49 -11.29 -21.14
C PRO A 280 24.62 -12.81 -21.36
N GLY A 281 24.82 -13.58 -20.28
CA GLY A 281 24.99 -15.03 -20.35
C GLY A 281 23.73 -15.78 -20.77
N ALA A 282 22.56 -15.35 -20.29
CA ALA A 282 21.27 -15.96 -20.61
C ALA A 282 20.71 -15.51 -21.98
N LEU A 283 20.83 -14.22 -22.30
CA LEU A 283 20.27 -13.63 -23.53
C LEU A 283 21.15 -13.90 -24.76
N GLY A 284 22.50 -13.85 -24.64
CA GLY A 284 23.43 -13.95 -25.75
C GLY A 284 23.23 -15.18 -26.65
N PRO A 285 23.12 -16.41 -26.10
CA PRO A 285 22.85 -17.62 -26.89
C PRO A 285 21.51 -17.58 -27.64
N LEU A 286 20.47 -17.02 -27.02
CA LEU A 286 19.12 -16.94 -27.59
C LEU A 286 19.04 -15.90 -28.74
N ILE A 287 19.82 -14.83 -28.65
CA ILE A 287 19.95 -13.85 -29.71
C ILE A 287 20.73 -14.49 -30.88
N ALA A 288 21.85 -15.18 -30.61
CA ALA A 288 22.65 -15.84 -31.63
C ALA A 288 21.89 -16.92 -32.40
N SER A 289 20.94 -17.64 -31.72
CA SER A 289 20.07 -18.64 -32.35
C SER A 289 18.83 -18.06 -33.03
N GLY A 290 18.57 -16.74 -32.88
CA GLY A 290 17.38 -16.07 -33.42
C GLY A 290 16.09 -16.31 -32.65
N GLN A 291 16.15 -16.94 -31.48
CA GLN A 291 14.96 -17.12 -30.60
C GLN A 291 14.50 -15.78 -29.99
N ILE A 292 15.42 -14.84 -29.80
CA ILE A 292 15.12 -13.46 -29.39
C ILE A 292 15.73 -12.56 -30.48
N SER A 293 14.93 -11.61 -30.97
CA SER A 293 15.43 -10.68 -32.01
C SER A 293 16.28 -9.56 -31.37
N GLN A 294 17.29 -9.08 -32.12
CA GLN A 294 18.05 -7.90 -31.66
C GLN A 294 17.12 -6.67 -31.47
N ALA A 295 16.09 -6.54 -32.31
CA ALA A 295 15.11 -5.46 -32.23
C ALA A 295 14.34 -5.49 -30.90
N THR A 296 14.00 -6.69 -30.38
CA THR A 296 13.38 -6.86 -29.06
C THR A 296 14.29 -6.33 -27.95
N ILE A 297 15.57 -6.63 -28.00
CA ILE A 297 16.57 -6.13 -27.04
C ILE A 297 16.74 -4.61 -27.15
N ASP A 298 16.88 -4.12 -28.38
CA ASP A 298 17.06 -2.68 -28.61
C ASP A 298 15.84 -1.84 -28.18
N ASP A 299 14.60 -2.35 -28.30
CA ASP A 299 13.40 -1.67 -27.75
C ASP A 299 13.47 -1.54 -26.23
N LYS A 300 13.85 -2.60 -25.50
CA LYS A 300 13.96 -2.59 -24.04
C LYS A 300 15.01 -1.59 -23.55
N VAL A 301 16.22 -1.66 -24.13
CA VAL A 301 17.30 -0.72 -23.81
C VAL A 301 16.88 0.71 -24.11
N ARG A 302 16.24 0.94 -25.26
CA ARG A 302 15.71 2.26 -25.64
C ARG A 302 14.72 2.80 -24.62
N ARG A 303 13.83 1.98 -24.08
CA ARG A 303 12.87 2.37 -23.04
C ARG A 303 13.57 2.81 -21.76
N ILE A 304 14.56 2.04 -21.29
CA ILE A 304 15.37 2.40 -20.11
C ILE A 304 16.07 3.74 -20.33
N LEU A 305 16.78 3.89 -21.45
CA LEU A 305 17.47 5.14 -21.77
C LEU A 305 16.50 6.33 -21.94
N THR A 306 15.31 6.08 -22.51
CA THR A 306 14.29 7.12 -22.69
C THR A 306 13.78 7.61 -21.33
N LEU A 307 13.50 6.68 -20.39
CA LEU A 307 13.14 7.02 -19.02
C LEU A 307 14.24 7.88 -18.36
N GLU A 308 15.51 7.49 -18.47
CA GLU A 308 16.61 8.20 -17.84
C GLU A 308 16.84 9.60 -18.42
N VAL A 309 16.83 9.72 -19.75
CA VAL A 309 17.04 10.99 -20.45
C VAL A 309 15.86 11.94 -20.25
N ALA A 310 14.63 11.45 -20.40
CA ALA A 310 13.42 12.27 -20.27
C ALA A 310 13.23 12.82 -18.86
N ASN A 311 13.66 12.07 -17.83
CA ASN A 311 13.59 12.53 -16.43
C ASN A 311 14.85 13.28 -15.97
N GLY A 312 15.80 13.58 -16.89
CA GLY A 312 16.97 14.41 -16.62
C GLY A 312 18.01 13.76 -15.69
N PHE A 313 18.05 12.43 -15.60
CA PHE A 313 18.97 11.72 -14.71
C PHE A 313 20.43 11.83 -15.16
N LEU A 314 20.66 12.04 -16.46
CA LEU A 314 21.97 12.31 -17.00
C LEU A 314 22.42 13.79 -16.85
N ASP A 315 21.51 14.67 -16.45
CA ASP A 315 21.73 16.13 -16.54
C ASP A 315 21.89 16.83 -15.18
N ARG A 316 21.48 16.17 -14.10
CA ARG A 316 21.50 16.74 -12.77
C ARG A 316 21.75 15.69 -11.69
N PRO A 317 22.30 16.09 -10.53
CA PRO A 317 22.33 15.24 -9.35
C PRO A 317 20.91 14.87 -8.89
N GLN A 318 20.69 13.61 -8.54
CA GLN A 318 19.38 13.20 -8.00
C GLN A 318 19.23 13.57 -6.53
N LEU A 319 20.31 13.53 -5.76
CA LEU A 319 20.28 13.97 -4.36
C LEU A 319 20.05 15.50 -4.29
N LEU A 320 19.00 15.90 -3.62
CA LEU A 320 18.71 17.30 -3.31
C LEU A 320 19.05 17.58 -1.84
N SER A 321 20.32 17.89 -1.59
CA SER A 321 20.86 18.07 -0.23
C SER A 321 20.28 19.27 0.55
N SER A 322 19.59 20.18 -0.14
CA SER A 322 18.88 21.29 0.51
C SER A 322 17.54 20.91 1.15
N THR A 323 17.01 19.73 0.81
CA THR A 323 15.78 19.19 1.42
C THR A 323 16.15 18.34 2.64
N PRO A 324 15.64 18.66 3.84
CA PRO A 324 15.84 17.82 5.01
C PRO A 324 15.25 16.41 4.80
N LYS A 325 15.89 15.39 5.37
CA LYS A 325 15.31 14.02 5.36
C LYS A 325 14.07 13.92 6.25
N ASP A 326 14.04 14.69 7.34
CA ASP A 326 12.89 14.89 8.23
C ASP A 326 12.29 16.27 7.93
N ASP A 327 11.47 16.35 6.87
CA ASP A 327 10.89 17.61 6.43
C ASP A 327 9.55 17.85 7.14
N PRO A 328 9.41 18.94 7.92
CA PRO A 328 8.13 19.24 8.58
C PRO A 328 6.97 19.49 7.60
N ARG A 329 7.26 19.83 6.33
CA ARG A 329 6.22 19.95 5.28
C ARG A 329 5.65 18.59 4.95
N SER A 330 6.47 17.53 4.87
CA SER A 330 6.04 16.16 4.67
C SER A 330 5.17 15.67 5.83
N ALA A 331 5.55 15.96 7.08
CA ALA A 331 4.73 15.66 8.26
C ALA A 331 3.38 16.41 8.25
N ALA A 332 3.34 17.66 7.75
CA ALA A 332 2.10 18.41 7.60
C ALA A 332 1.15 17.78 6.57
N VAL A 333 1.67 17.28 5.44
CA VAL A 333 0.90 16.55 4.44
C VAL A 333 0.39 15.23 5.04
N ALA A 334 1.23 14.48 5.76
CA ALA A 334 0.81 13.26 6.44
C ALA A 334 -0.36 13.50 7.41
N LEU A 335 -0.32 14.61 8.18
CA LEU A 335 -1.41 15.00 9.07
C LEU A 335 -2.69 15.37 8.30
N LYS A 336 -2.57 16.11 7.19
CA LYS A 336 -3.72 16.51 6.36
C LYS A 336 -4.42 15.27 5.80
N VAL A 337 -3.65 14.33 5.19
CA VAL A 337 -4.18 13.07 4.70
C VAL A 337 -4.85 12.27 5.84
N ALA A 338 -4.21 12.16 7.01
CA ALA A 338 -4.77 11.42 8.14
C ALA A 338 -6.12 11.98 8.61
N ARG A 339 -6.27 13.31 8.64
CA ARG A 339 -7.52 13.97 9.05
C ARG A 339 -8.66 13.72 8.07
N GLU A 340 -8.38 13.84 6.78
CA GLU A 340 -9.37 13.67 5.72
C GLU A 340 -9.72 12.21 5.44
N ALA A 341 -8.82 11.28 5.80
CA ALA A 341 -9.00 9.84 5.64
C ALA A 341 -9.97 9.20 6.63
N ILE A 342 -10.12 9.76 7.84
CA ILE A 342 -10.91 9.15 8.91
C ILE A 342 -12.39 9.15 8.54
N VAL A 343 -13.00 7.94 8.56
CA VAL A 343 -14.42 7.75 8.26
C VAL A 343 -15.20 7.53 9.55
N LEU A 344 -16.19 8.36 9.81
CA LEU A 344 -17.15 8.18 10.89
C LEU A 344 -18.25 7.21 10.42
N LEU A 345 -18.21 5.97 10.92
CA LEU A 345 -19.15 4.92 10.51
C LEU A 345 -20.42 4.87 11.36
N LYS A 346 -20.31 5.26 12.62
CA LYS A 346 -21.46 5.26 13.56
C LYS A 346 -21.32 6.39 14.57
N ASN A 347 -22.43 7.07 14.88
CA ASN A 347 -22.49 8.14 15.88
C ASN A 347 -23.88 8.27 16.50
N ASP A 348 -24.30 7.26 17.27
CA ASP A 348 -25.61 7.24 17.92
C ASP A 348 -25.66 8.29 19.02
N HIS A 349 -26.79 9.02 19.07
CA HIS A 349 -27.08 10.03 20.08
C HIS A 349 -26.01 11.13 20.24
N GLY A 350 -25.20 11.36 19.19
CA GLY A 350 -24.11 12.35 19.24
C GLY A 350 -23.04 11.99 20.29
N ALA A 351 -22.66 10.70 20.36
CA ALA A 351 -21.57 10.24 21.22
C ALA A 351 -20.24 10.93 20.90
N LEU A 352 -20.04 11.32 19.65
CA LEU A 352 -18.97 12.16 19.13
C LEU A 352 -19.55 13.49 18.63
N PRO A 353 -18.78 14.61 18.74
CA PRO A 353 -17.47 14.71 19.37
C PRO A 353 -17.53 14.59 20.91
N ILE A 354 -16.41 14.14 21.50
CA ILE A 354 -16.25 14.07 22.96
C ILE A 354 -16.07 15.50 23.50
N THR A 355 -17.18 16.11 23.88
CA THR A 355 -17.20 17.50 24.36
C THR A 355 -17.91 17.58 25.71
N GLY A 356 -17.78 18.73 26.40
CA GLY A 356 -18.56 19.03 27.57
C GLY A 356 -17.78 19.64 28.74
N LYS A 357 -18.39 20.62 29.41
CA LYS A 357 -17.81 21.31 30.58
C LYS A 357 -17.50 20.40 31.77
N LYS A 358 -18.09 19.19 31.79
CA LYS A 358 -17.93 18.19 32.88
C LYS A 358 -16.90 17.12 32.56
N LEU A 359 -16.28 17.15 31.35
CA LEU A 359 -15.25 16.18 30.97
C LEU A 359 -14.02 16.29 31.88
N ARG A 360 -13.66 15.22 32.59
CA ARG A 360 -12.53 15.13 33.52
C ARG A 360 -11.59 13.99 33.22
N ARG A 361 -12.09 12.86 32.69
CA ARG A 361 -11.32 11.66 32.46
C ARG A 361 -11.74 10.96 31.17
N ILE A 362 -10.76 10.69 30.32
CA ILE A 362 -10.91 9.79 29.18
C ILE A 362 -10.00 8.59 29.42
N VAL A 363 -10.53 7.37 29.29
CA VAL A 363 -9.74 6.14 29.29
C VAL A 363 -9.52 5.70 27.84
N VAL A 364 -8.27 5.41 27.48
CA VAL A 364 -7.88 4.93 26.14
C VAL A 364 -7.36 3.51 26.27
N LEU A 365 -8.01 2.55 25.62
CA LEU A 365 -7.72 1.12 25.73
C LEU A 365 -7.22 0.57 24.39
N GLY A 366 -6.59 -0.59 24.47
CA GLY A 366 -6.34 -1.48 23.34
C GLY A 366 -4.93 -1.38 22.76
N PRO A 367 -4.55 -2.36 21.92
CA PRO A 367 -3.18 -2.51 21.44
C PRO A 367 -2.71 -1.33 20.57
N ASN A 368 -3.64 -0.67 19.86
CA ASN A 368 -3.31 0.45 18.97
C ASN A 368 -3.40 1.84 19.67
N ALA A 369 -3.62 1.87 21.00
CA ALA A 369 -3.76 3.11 21.76
C ALA A 369 -2.46 3.93 21.85
N ALA A 370 -1.32 3.26 22.02
CA ALA A 370 -0.03 3.88 22.34
C ALA A 370 1.06 3.66 21.25
N GLY A 371 0.83 2.77 20.28
CA GLY A 371 1.75 2.45 19.19
C GLY A 371 1.45 3.21 17.91
N LEU A 372 2.21 2.87 16.86
CA LEU A 372 1.97 3.26 15.47
C LEU A 372 1.33 2.07 14.74
N PRO A 373 0.01 2.06 14.51
CA PRO A 373 -0.60 1.04 13.67
C PRO A 373 -0.20 1.27 12.21
N ALA A 374 0.38 0.24 11.58
CA ALA A 374 0.85 0.26 10.20
C ALA A 374 0.66 -1.11 9.55
N GLY A 375 0.63 -1.17 8.23
CA GLY A 375 0.76 -2.41 7.46
C GLY A 375 2.22 -2.84 7.33
N GLY A 376 2.45 -4.14 7.12
CA GLY A 376 3.78 -4.74 6.98
C GLY A 376 4.22 -4.94 5.52
N GLY A 377 5.44 -5.44 5.35
CA GLY A 377 6.03 -5.74 4.04
C GLY A 377 6.76 -4.55 3.41
N SER A 378 6.87 -4.56 2.07
CA SER A 378 7.60 -3.53 1.30
C SER A 378 6.98 -2.12 1.39
N ALA A 379 5.72 -2.01 1.84
CA ALA A 379 5.06 -0.73 2.08
C ALA A 379 5.34 -0.13 3.47
N HIS A 380 5.93 -0.89 4.39
CA HIS A 380 6.21 -0.40 5.75
C HIS A 380 7.32 0.66 5.75
N VAL A 381 7.08 1.79 6.43
CA VAL A 381 8.04 2.90 6.56
C VAL A 381 8.36 3.14 8.03
N GLU A 382 9.63 3.16 8.38
CA GLU A 382 10.10 3.55 9.71
C GLU A 382 10.11 5.07 9.83
N PRO A 383 9.30 5.69 10.72
CA PRO A 383 9.25 7.13 10.85
C PRO A 383 10.36 7.67 11.78
N PHE A 384 10.71 8.95 11.64
CA PHE A 384 11.57 9.65 12.63
C PHE A 384 10.89 9.78 13.99
N HIS A 385 9.59 9.94 13.99
CA HIS A 385 8.73 10.04 15.16
C HIS A 385 7.30 9.68 14.79
N TYR A 386 6.48 9.36 15.78
CA TYR A 386 5.04 9.22 15.60
C TYR A 386 4.26 9.80 16.79
N VAL A 387 3.00 10.11 16.55
CA VAL A 387 2.05 10.55 17.59
C VAL A 387 1.01 9.46 17.79
N SER A 388 0.98 8.88 18.99
CA SER A 388 -0.05 7.90 19.38
C SER A 388 -1.40 8.57 19.65
N VAL A 389 -2.50 7.79 19.68
CA VAL A 389 -3.84 8.32 20.05
C VAL A 389 -3.82 8.90 21.47
N VAL A 390 -3.11 8.26 22.39
CA VAL A 390 -2.92 8.74 23.77
C VAL A 390 -2.25 10.11 23.78
N ASP A 391 -1.18 10.28 23.00
CA ASP A 391 -0.44 11.56 23.00
C ASP A 391 -1.18 12.65 22.22
N GLY A 392 -1.88 12.29 21.15
CA GLY A 392 -2.78 13.18 20.42
C GLY A 392 -3.85 13.75 21.35
N LEU A 393 -4.56 12.89 22.09
CA LEU A 393 -5.57 13.33 23.05
C LEU A 393 -4.99 14.22 24.17
N LYS A 394 -3.83 13.86 24.76
CA LYS A 394 -3.17 14.72 25.77
C LYS A 394 -2.88 16.14 25.25
N ARG A 395 -2.55 16.27 23.95
CA ARG A 395 -2.27 17.58 23.32
C ARG A 395 -3.54 18.42 23.16
N VAL A 396 -4.66 17.82 22.69
CA VAL A 396 -5.86 18.56 22.31
C VAL A 396 -6.80 18.87 23.49
N VAL A 397 -6.92 17.97 24.50
CA VAL A 397 -7.83 18.18 25.65
C VAL A 397 -7.24 19.07 26.74
N GLY A 398 -5.93 19.31 26.72
CA GLY A 398 -5.23 20.11 27.71
C GLY A 398 -5.17 19.47 29.10
N ARG A 399 -4.59 20.21 30.08
CA ARG A 399 -4.28 19.69 31.44
C ARG A 399 -5.49 19.42 32.33
N LYS A 400 -6.69 19.87 31.94
CA LYS A 400 -7.91 19.73 32.76
C LYS A 400 -8.58 18.35 32.64
N VAL A 401 -8.28 17.62 31.60
CA VAL A 401 -8.81 16.29 31.33
C VAL A 401 -7.70 15.27 31.52
N LYS A 402 -7.89 14.31 32.39
CA LYS A 402 -6.93 13.21 32.59
C LYS A 402 -7.12 12.18 31.47
N ILE A 403 -6.04 11.90 30.73
CA ILE A 403 -5.96 10.77 29.81
C ILE A 403 -5.34 9.61 30.56
N ASP A 404 -6.06 8.51 30.65
CA ASP A 404 -5.69 7.31 31.37
C ASP A 404 -5.53 6.15 30.36
N ALA A 405 -4.30 5.73 30.10
CA ALA A 405 -3.99 4.72 29.08
C ALA A 405 -3.97 3.31 29.67
N ILE A 406 -4.56 2.37 28.96
CA ILE A 406 -4.52 0.92 29.22
C ILE A 406 -4.12 0.27 27.89
N PRO A 407 -2.84 0.28 27.51
CA PRO A 407 -2.36 -0.36 26.29
C PRO A 407 -2.48 -1.88 26.40
N GLY A 408 -2.35 -2.56 25.25
CA GLY A 408 -2.28 -4.02 25.21
C GLY A 408 -0.99 -4.58 25.81
N PRO A 409 -0.78 -5.90 25.69
CA PRO A 409 0.45 -6.56 26.13
C PRO A 409 1.71 -5.89 25.53
N GLY A 410 2.74 -5.74 26.35
CA GLY A 410 3.98 -5.06 25.97
C GLY A 410 5.21 -5.66 26.63
N PRO A 411 6.39 -5.00 26.50
CA PRO A 411 7.68 -5.53 26.98
C PRO A 411 7.72 -5.90 28.47
N GLU A 412 6.90 -5.27 29.31
CA GLU A 412 6.81 -5.59 30.74
C GLU A 412 6.21 -6.98 30.97
N LEU A 413 5.14 -7.32 30.21
CA LEU A 413 4.55 -8.65 30.28
C LEU A 413 5.54 -9.70 29.76
N LEU A 414 6.22 -9.45 28.63
CA LEU A 414 7.25 -10.34 28.11
C LEU A 414 8.30 -10.65 29.19
N ARG A 415 8.89 -9.63 29.81
CA ARG A 415 9.86 -9.81 30.91
C ARG A 415 9.31 -10.64 32.06
N SER A 416 8.05 -10.45 32.42
CA SER A 416 7.38 -11.24 33.48
C SER A 416 7.20 -12.71 33.08
N LEU A 417 6.98 -12.97 31.80
CA LEU A 417 6.75 -14.32 31.27
C LEU A 417 8.08 -15.05 31.05
N LEU A 418 9.15 -14.39 30.63
CA LEU A 418 10.47 -14.99 30.41
C LEU A 418 10.94 -15.82 31.62
N ALA A 419 10.76 -15.27 32.82
CA ALA A 419 11.13 -15.96 34.08
C ALA A 419 10.27 -17.22 34.39
N LYS A 420 9.14 -17.39 33.72
CA LYS A 420 8.16 -18.48 33.95
C LYS A 420 8.03 -19.42 32.76
N THR A 421 8.61 -19.08 31.61
CA THR A 421 8.54 -19.88 30.39
C THR A 421 9.27 -21.20 30.59
N THR A 422 8.62 -22.30 30.28
CA THR A 422 9.15 -23.66 30.35
C THR A 422 8.88 -24.43 29.04
N PHE A 423 9.80 -25.35 28.71
CA PHE A 423 9.68 -26.24 27.55
C PHE A 423 9.69 -27.71 28.02
N GLU A 424 9.14 -28.61 27.23
CA GLU A 424 9.24 -30.05 27.48
C GLU A 424 10.61 -30.57 27.04
N GLY A 425 11.60 -30.48 27.91
CA GLY A 425 12.99 -30.86 27.63
C GLY A 425 13.75 -29.77 26.86
N PRO A 426 14.97 -30.12 26.46
CA PRO A 426 15.84 -29.19 25.75
C PRO A 426 15.35 -28.88 24.34
N LEU A 427 15.56 -27.66 23.89
CA LEU A 427 15.28 -27.19 22.54
C LEU A 427 16.46 -27.55 21.61
N LYS A 428 16.17 -27.92 20.36
CA LYS A 428 17.19 -27.94 19.31
C LYS A 428 17.31 -26.53 18.74
N LEU A 429 18.49 -25.94 18.78
CA LEU A 429 18.84 -24.67 18.16
C LEU A 429 19.72 -24.93 16.94
N GLU A 430 19.26 -24.54 15.77
CA GLU A 430 19.98 -24.63 14.50
C GLU A 430 20.32 -23.25 14.00
N PHE A 431 21.57 -23.04 13.61
CA PHE A 431 22.01 -21.84 12.88
C PHE A 431 22.11 -22.20 11.39
N MET A 432 21.59 -21.33 10.54
CA MET A 432 21.49 -21.55 9.10
C MET A 432 21.95 -20.28 8.35
N THR A 433 22.41 -20.48 7.10
CA THR A 433 22.62 -19.36 6.17
C THR A 433 21.29 -18.66 5.89
N PHE A 434 21.36 -17.36 5.66
CA PHE A 434 20.20 -16.63 5.15
C PHE A 434 20.08 -16.84 3.64
N ASP A 435 19.26 -17.77 3.25
CA ASP A 435 18.80 -17.97 1.86
C ASP A 435 17.34 -18.44 1.95
N TRP A 436 16.44 -17.64 1.38
CA TRP A 436 15.00 -17.95 1.42
C TRP A 436 14.66 -19.27 0.75
N GLU A 437 15.41 -19.66 -0.28
CA GLU A 437 15.16 -20.85 -1.09
C GLU A 437 16.01 -22.06 -0.68
N ASN A 438 17.27 -21.83 -0.19
CA ASN A 438 18.26 -22.89 0.01
C ASN A 438 19.03 -22.76 1.33
N ARG A 439 18.31 -22.65 2.46
CA ARG A 439 18.93 -22.55 3.78
C ARG A 439 19.79 -23.78 4.07
N LYS A 440 21.03 -23.56 4.46
CA LYS A 440 21.96 -24.62 4.86
C LYS A 440 22.26 -24.49 6.33
N GLU A 441 22.17 -25.62 7.06
CA GLU A 441 22.60 -25.68 8.45
C GLU A 441 24.10 -25.39 8.52
N ILE A 442 24.48 -24.49 9.43
CA ILE A 442 25.86 -24.13 9.73
C ILE A 442 26.30 -24.86 11.00
N ALA A 443 25.45 -24.86 12.01
CA ALA A 443 25.70 -25.46 13.33
C ALA A 443 24.37 -25.83 14.00
N ALA A 444 24.40 -26.84 14.87
CA ALA A 444 23.29 -27.18 15.75
C ALA A 444 23.78 -27.38 17.18
N VAL A 445 23.05 -26.83 18.14
CA VAL A 445 23.33 -26.96 19.57
C VAL A 445 22.04 -27.22 20.35
N THR A 446 22.16 -27.55 21.61
CA THR A 446 21.03 -27.70 22.52
C THR A 446 20.86 -26.44 23.35
N ASP A 447 19.61 -25.99 23.51
CA ASP A 447 19.26 -24.84 24.32
C ASP A 447 18.16 -25.20 25.33
N THR A 448 17.99 -24.40 26.37
CA THR A 448 16.96 -24.61 27.41
C THR A 448 15.94 -23.46 27.47
N ARG A 449 16.23 -22.35 26.79
CA ARG A 449 15.41 -21.15 26.75
C ARG A 449 15.69 -20.35 25.47
N ILE A 450 14.79 -19.48 25.11
CA ILE A 450 14.96 -18.52 24.00
C ILE A 450 15.00 -17.12 24.60
N ASP A 451 16.16 -16.76 25.15
CA ASP A 451 16.37 -15.50 25.87
C ASP A 451 17.86 -15.14 25.76
N HIS A 452 18.23 -14.49 24.65
CA HIS A 452 19.60 -14.25 24.24
C HIS A 452 19.84 -12.82 23.80
N ASP A 453 20.98 -12.25 24.24
CA ASP A 453 21.59 -11.03 23.72
C ASP A 453 22.96 -11.41 23.13
N TRP A 454 23.10 -11.26 21.82
CA TRP A 454 24.32 -11.61 21.11
C TRP A 454 25.06 -10.38 20.57
N ASP A 455 24.85 -9.21 21.15
CA ASP A 455 25.38 -7.92 20.68
C ASP A 455 26.92 -7.86 20.59
N ALA A 456 27.62 -8.75 21.27
CA ALA A 456 29.11 -8.73 21.38
C ALA A 456 29.83 -9.74 20.48
N GLY A 457 29.14 -10.51 19.63
CA GLY A 457 29.81 -11.50 18.78
C GLY A 457 28.88 -12.56 18.17
N ALA A 458 29.47 -13.48 17.43
CA ALA A 458 28.75 -14.59 16.83
C ALA A 458 28.16 -15.51 17.92
N PRO A 459 26.89 -15.97 17.77
CA PRO A 459 26.22 -16.84 18.73
C PRO A 459 26.86 -18.22 18.88
N ALA A 460 27.69 -18.65 17.89
CA ALA A 460 28.51 -19.83 17.93
C ALA A 460 29.81 -19.59 17.13
N PRO A 461 30.92 -20.29 17.44
CA PRO A 461 32.24 -20.02 16.82
C PRO A 461 32.30 -20.16 15.29
N VAL A 462 31.32 -20.84 14.69
CA VAL A 462 31.26 -21.11 13.24
C VAL A 462 30.19 -20.27 12.50
N VAL A 463 29.50 -19.37 13.22
CA VAL A 463 28.44 -18.52 12.67
C VAL A 463 29.01 -17.14 12.38
N ASP A 464 28.80 -16.63 11.17
CA ASP A 464 29.08 -15.24 10.87
C ASP A 464 28.15 -14.34 11.70
N ALA A 465 28.70 -13.42 12.48
CA ALA A 465 27.95 -12.50 13.30
C ALA A 465 27.09 -11.52 12.47
N ALA A 466 27.40 -11.37 11.18
CA ALA A 466 26.77 -10.38 10.31
C ALA A 466 25.47 -10.84 9.66
N ASP A 467 25.30 -12.13 9.41
CA ASP A 467 24.12 -12.64 8.68
C ASP A 467 23.84 -14.12 8.98
N TYR A 468 22.81 -14.41 9.74
CA TYR A 468 22.41 -15.78 10.05
C TYR A 468 20.91 -15.88 10.38
N THR A 469 20.38 -17.11 10.29
CA THR A 469 19.06 -17.46 10.82
C THR A 469 19.23 -18.46 11.96
N ALA A 470 18.65 -18.18 13.13
CA ALA A 470 18.55 -19.09 14.26
C ALA A 470 17.15 -19.70 14.33
N ARG A 471 17.05 -21.03 14.47
CA ARG A 471 15.78 -21.75 14.57
C ARG A 471 15.77 -22.66 15.79
N TRP A 472 14.82 -22.42 16.71
CA TRP A 472 14.55 -23.29 17.85
C TRP A 472 13.37 -24.18 17.56
N THR A 473 13.50 -25.47 17.88
CA THR A 473 12.40 -26.43 17.81
C THR A 473 12.33 -27.21 19.12
N GLY A 474 11.10 -27.45 19.58
CA GLY A 474 10.83 -28.16 20.83
C GLY A 474 9.34 -28.34 21.08
N ALA A 475 8.96 -28.57 22.33
CA ALA A 475 7.57 -28.70 22.69
C ALA A 475 7.24 -27.95 23.98
N ILE A 476 5.97 -27.55 24.11
CA ILE A 476 5.40 -26.94 25.31
C ILE A 476 4.16 -27.73 25.75
N ARG A 477 3.80 -27.61 27.02
CA ARG A 477 2.60 -28.24 27.58
C ARG A 477 1.89 -27.27 28.52
N ALA A 478 0.64 -26.97 28.22
CA ALA A 478 -0.16 -26.08 29.03
C ALA A 478 -0.55 -26.74 30.35
N PRO A 479 -0.39 -26.05 31.50
CA PRO A 479 -0.79 -26.57 32.81
C PRO A 479 -2.31 -26.60 33.00
N ALA A 480 -3.08 -25.82 32.26
CA ALA A 480 -4.53 -25.74 32.28
C ALA A 480 -5.09 -25.49 30.88
N THR A 481 -6.34 -25.86 30.64
CA THR A 481 -7.04 -25.50 29.41
C THR A 481 -7.43 -24.02 29.47
N GLY A 482 -7.14 -23.26 28.41
CA GLY A 482 -7.44 -21.83 28.37
C GLY A 482 -6.73 -21.08 27.27
N ARG A 483 -6.79 -19.77 27.35
CA ARG A 483 -6.12 -18.84 26.42
C ARG A 483 -4.69 -18.60 26.89
N PHE A 484 -3.74 -18.74 25.97
CA PHE A 484 -2.31 -18.53 26.22
C PHE A 484 -1.77 -17.48 25.27
N ILE A 485 -0.83 -16.67 25.77
CA ILE A 485 -0.13 -15.65 25.01
C ILE A 485 1.30 -16.11 24.70
N PHE A 486 1.71 -15.86 23.47
CA PHE A 486 3.07 -16.07 22.96
C PHE A 486 3.65 -14.72 22.64
N MET A 487 4.80 -14.41 23.18
CA MET A 487 5.44 -13.10 23.00
C MET A 487 6.86 -13.26 22.51
N VAL A 488 7.28 -12.40 21.59
CA VAL A 488 8.66 -12.37 21.09
C VAL A 488 9.13 -10.92 20.91
N GLN A 489 10.38 -10.68 21.28
CA GLN A 489 11.09 -9.44 20.98
C GLN A 489 12.38 -9.82 20.25
N ASN A 490 12.60 -9.21 19.09
CA ASN A 490 13.73 -9.48 18.20
C ASN A 490 13.99 -8.24 17.34
N HIS A 491 15.20 -8.11 16.81
CA HIS A 491 15.49 -7.18 15.74
C HIS A 491 15.68 -7.98 14.44
N GLY A 492 14.90 -7.65 13.41
CA GLY A 492 14.89 -8.37 12.16
C GLY A 492 13.65 -9.27 11.99
N PHE A 493 13.69 -10.21 11.05
CA PHE A 493 12.54 -11.07 10.75
C PHE A 493 12.41 -12.20 11.79
N VAL A 494 11.20 -12.42 12.27
CA VAL A 494 10.90 -13.48 13.24
C VAL A 494 9.63 -14.23 12.87
N THR A 495 9.64 -15.56 13.10
CA THR A 495 8.43 -16.39 13.04
C THR A 495 8.27 -17.22 14.31
N VAL A 496 7.03 -17.35 14.77
CA VAL A 496 6.64 -18.30 15.83
C VAL A 496 5.54 -19.20 15.30
N LYS A 497 5.76 -20.51 15.38
CA LYS A 497 4.75 -21.51 14.98
C LYS A 497 4.38 -22.41 16.13
N LEU A 498 3.13 -22.83 16.16
CA LEU A 498 2.57 -23.80 17.10
C LEU A 498 1.86 -24.91 16.32
N ASP A 499 2.27 -26.18 16.49
CA ASP A 499 1.81 -27.33 15.69
C ASP A 499 1.84 -27.06 14.17
N GLY A 500 2.88 -26.37 13.70
CA GLY A 500 3.05 -25.97 12.29
C GLY A 500 2.23 -24.76 11.85
N ARG A 501 1.27 -24.30 12.67
CA ARG A 501 0.49 -23.08 12.40
C ARG A 501 1.30 -21.84 12.79
N THR A 502 1.48 -20.93 11.88
CA THR A 502 2.12 -19.63 12.17
C THR A 502 1.23 -18.78 13.08
N LEU A 503 1.78 -18.36 14.22
CA LEU A 503 1.18 -17.41 15.15
C LEU A 503 1.72 -16.00 14.94
N ILE A 504 3.04 -15.87 14.75
CA ILE A 504 3.75 -14.61 14.54
C ILE A 504 4.62 -14.78 13.30
N SER A 505 4.61 -13.81 12.40
CA SER A 505 5.53 -13.71 11.26
C SER A 505 5.67 -12.24 10.89
N SER A 506 6.81 -11.63 11.22
CA SER A 506 7.00 -10.19 11.02
C SER A 506 8.46 -9.78 11.07
N TRP A 507 8.75 -8.62 10.49
CA TRP A 507 9.91 -7.81 10.85
C TRP A 507 9.61 -7.08 12.16
N ALA A 508 10.50 -7.22 13.14
CA ALA A 508 10.34 -6.64 14.46
C ALA A 508 11.42 -5.59 14.74
N ASN A 509 11.03 -4.52 15.42
CA ASN A 509 11.98 -3.57 16.00
C ASN A 509 12.43 -4.04 17.40
N PRO A 510 13.66 -3.75 17.84
CA PRO A 510 14.18 -4.26 19.10
C PRO A 510 13.41 -3.79 20.35
N ASN A 511 12.60 -2.75 20.23
CA ASN A 511 11.78 -2.23 21.33
C ASN A 511 10.35 -2.78 21.36
N ASP A 512 9.92 -3.50 20.33
CA ASP A 512 8.56 -4.01 20.19
C ASP A 512 8.48 -5.45 20.69
N ALA A 513 7.57 -5.72 21.62
CA ALA A 513 7.19 -7.08 21.99
C ALA A 513 5.97 -7.50 21.16
N LEU A 514 6.20 -8.28 20.11
CA LEU A 514 5.15 -8.88 19.30
C LEU A 514 4.44 -9.95 20.10
N PHE A 515 3.13 -10.12 19.90
CA PHE A 515 2.38 -11.18 20.58
C PHE A 515 1.25 -11.75 19.73
N ALA A 516 0.92 -13.00 20.02
CA ALA A 516 -0.27 -13.67 19.52
C ALA A 516 -0.87 -14.55 20.63
N GLU A 517 -2.16 -14.84 20.53
CA GLU A 517 -2.85 -15.71 21.47
C GLU A 517 -3.34 -16.98 20.77
N ALA A 518 -3.35 -18.08 21.52
CA ALA A 518 -3.93 -19.34 21.08
C ALA A 518 -4.58 -20.08 22.25
N PRO A 519 -5.69 -20.79 22.03
CA PRO A 519 -6.25 -21.71 23.00
C PRO A 519 -5.38 -22.96 23.10
N LEU A 520 -5.04 -23.38 24.32
CA LEU A 520 -4.34 -24.63 24.61
C LEU A 520 -5.17 -25.53 25.53
N GLU A 521 -5.01 -26.85 25.38
CA GLU A 521 -5.63 -27.88 26.23
C GLU A 521 -4.64 -28.33 27.30
N ALA A 522 -5.11 -28.49 28.52
CA ALA A 522 -4.30 -28.99 29.64
C ALA A 522 -3.63 -30.32 29.31
N GLY A 523 -2.32 -30.40 29.52
CA GLY A 523 -1.56 -31.66 29.41
C GLY A 523 -1.28 -32.11 27.98
N ARG A 524 -1.84 -31.47 26.93
CA ARG A 524 -1.50 -31.75 25.52
C ARG A 524 -0.14 -31.16 25.18
N PRO A 525 0.78 -31.93 24.56
CA PRO A 525 2.00 -31.36 24.01
C PRO A 525 1.71 -30.63 22.71
N TYR A 526 2.39 -29.48 22.51
CA TYR A 526 2.31 -28.68 21.30
C TYR A 526 3.73 -28.47 20.78
N ALA A 527 3.96 -28.77 19.52
CA ALA A 527 5.24 -28.45 18.86
C ALA A 527 5.40 -26.94 18.71
N VAL A 528 6.53 -26.40 19.15
CA VAL A 528 6.87 -24.99 18.98
C VAL A 528 8.10 -24.85 18.10
N GLU A 529 8.02 -23.94 17.12
CA GLU A 529 9.15 -23.48 16.31
C GLU A 529 9.25 -21.96 16.44
N VAL A 530 10.44 -21.47 16.79
CA VAL A 530 10.76 -20.05 16.78
C VAL A 530 11.96 -19.87 15.87
N MET A 531 11.85 -18.98 14.89
CA MET A 531 12.92 -18.67 13.95
C MET A 531 13.16 -17.17 13.91
N ALA A 532 14.42 -16.75 14.05
CA ALA A 532 14.82 -15.35 13.98
C ALA A 532 15.96 -15.19 12.97
N HIS A 533 15.83 -14.20 12.09
CA HIS A 533 16.88 -13.79 11.17
C HIS A 533 17.54 -12.50 11.68
N HIS A 534 18.88 -12.48 11.61
CA HIS A 534 19.72 -11.31 11.93
C HIS A 534 20.48 -10.89 10.67
N ASP A 535 20.38 -9.61 10.33
CA ASP A 535 20.92 -8.99 9.09
C ASP A 535 21.94 -7.89 9.34
N ASN A 536 22.53 -7.84 10.53
CA ASN A 536 23.51 -6.83 10.95
C ASN A 536 23.04 -5.36 10.88
N GLN A 537 21.72 -5.13 10.84
CA GLN A 537 21.15 -3.78 10.81
C GLN A 537 20.88 -3.21 12.21
N GLY A 538 21.11 -4.00 13.28
CA GLY A 538 20.85 -3.61 14.67
C GLY A 538 21.32 -4.65 15.68
N PRO A 539 20.91 -4.52 16.96
CA PRO A 539 21.31 -5.44 18.01
C PRO A 539 20.88 -6.88 17.72
N ALA A 540 21.79 -7.83 17.93
CA ALA A 540 21.50 -9.25 17.79
C ALA A 540 20.95 -9.81 19.09
N GLY A 541 19.67 -10.16 19.13
CA GLY A 541 19.04 -10.74 20.29
C GLY A 541 17.64 -11.27 20.01
N ILE A 542 17.20 -12.22 20.82
CA ILE A 542 15.84 -12.74 20.78
C ILE A 542 15.35 -13.13 22.17
N HIS A 543 14.18 -12.67 22.53
CA HIS A 543 13.49 -13.00 23.78
C HIS A 543 12.11 -13.57 23.43
N PHE A 544 11.88 -14.84 23.71
CA PHE A 544 10.60 -15.50 23.49
C PHE A 544 10.05 -16.06 24.79
N ALA A 545 8.80 -15.75 25.07
CA ALA A 545 8.08 -16.28 26.22
C ALA A 545 6.64 -16.69 25.86
N TRP A 546 6.10 -17.60 26.64
CA TRP A 546 4.69 -17.98 26.60
C TRP A 546 4.13 -18.19 28.00
N GLY A 547 2.83 -18.08 28.14
CA GLY A 547 2.16 -18.28 29.42
C GLY A 547 0.64 -18.08 29.33
N ALA A 548 -0.08 -18.24 30.42
CA ALA A 548 -1.50 -17.93 30.44
C ALA A 548 -1.73 -16.47 30.03
N ALA A 549 -2.65 -16.23 29.12
CA ALA A 549 -3.00 -14.86 28.73
C ALA A 549 -3.60 -14.13 29.94
N PRO A 550 -3.27 -12.84 30.13
CA PRO A 550 -3.91 -12.03 31.18
C PRO A 550 -5.40 -11.89 30.90
N PRO A 551 -6.22 -11.56 31.93
CA PRO A 551 -7.62 -11.19 31.68
C PRO A 551 -7.67 -9.95 30.78
N THR A 552 -8.70 -9.87 29.95
CA THR A 552 -8.93 -8.74 29.02
C THR A 552 -8.89 -7.38 29.73
N LEU A 553 -9.43 -7.30 30.94
CA LEU A 553 -9.27 -6.18 31.87
C LEU A 553 -9.12 -6.73 33.31
N THR A 554 -8.15 -6.22 34.05
CA THR A 554 -8.07 -6.46 35.50
C THR A 554 -9.18 -5.70 36.25
N ASP A 555 -9.45 -6.03 37.53
CA ASP A 555 -10.48 -5.34 38.35
C ASP A 555 -10.18 -3.84 38.48
N ASP A 556 -8.93 -3.45 38.66
CA ASP A 556 -8.49 -2.03 38.67
C ASP A 556 -8.80 -1.34 37.36
N GLN A 557 -8.42 -1.96 36.24
CA GLN A 557 -8.67 -1.43 34.89
C GLN A 557 -10.18 -1.29 34.64
N ALA A 558 -10.98 -2.30 35.01
CA ALA A 558 -12.43 -2.26 34.91
C ALA A 558 -13.06 -1.12 35.76
N ALA A 559 -12.53 -0.88 36.95
CA ALA A 559 -12.96 0.24 37.80
C ALA A 559 -12.64 1.60 37.16
N ARG A 560 -11.46 1.72 36.53
CA ARG A 560 -11.05 2.95 35.79
C ARG A 560 -11.95 3.22 34.59
N VAL A 561 -12.32 2.18 33.83
CA VAL A 561 -13.27 2.25 32.72
C VAL A 561 -14.66 2.72 33.18
N ARG A 562 -15.21 2.14 34.26
CA ARG A 562 -16.50 2.58 34.81
C ARG A 562 -16.51 4.04 35.22
N ALA A 563 -15.41 4.53 35.77
CA ALA A 563 -15.29 5.88 36.29
C ALA A 563 -14.95 6.94 35.22
N ALA A 564 -14.78 6.54 33.97
CA ALA A 564 -14.44 7.45 32.89
C ALA A 564 -15.66 8.21 32.36
N ASP A 565 -15.45 9.47 31.94
CA ASP A 565 -16.49 10.25 31.26
C ASP A 565 -16.66 9.82 29.78
N ALA A 566 -15.60 9.25 29.17
CA ALA A 566 -15.62 8.59 27.88
C ALA A 566 -14.52 7.53 27.81
N VAL A 567 -14.74 6.52 26.98
CA VAL A 567 -13.79 5.42 26.74
C VAL A 567 -13.51 5.35 25.24
N VAL A 568 -12.23 5.30 24.86
CA VAL A 568 -11.79 5.12 23.48
C VAL A 568 -11.07 3.79 23.38
N VAL A 569 -11.58 2.87 22.57
CA VAL A 569 -11.01 1.53 22.36
C VAL A 569 -10.32 1.52 20.99
N CYS A 570 -8.99 1.48 20.97
CA CYS A 570 -8.16 1.47 19.77
C CYS A 570 -7.77 0.02 19.43
N VAL A 571 -8.36 -0.51 18.38
CA VAL A 571 -8.25 -1.91 17.95
C VAL A 571 -7.88 -2.02 16.49
N GLY A 572 -7.56 -3.23 16.04
CA GLY A 572 -7.27 -3.52 14.63
C GLY A 572 -6.04 -4.37 14.46
N PHE A 573 -5.41 -4.19 13.32
CA PHE A 573 -4.21 -4.91 12.93
C PHE A 573 -2.97 -4.02 13.06
N ASN A 574 -1.83 -4.63 12.80
CA ASN A 574 -0.52 -3.97 12.76
C ASN A 574 0.35 -4.65 11.70
N ALA A 575 1.59 -4.21 11.54
CA ALA A 575 2.50 -4.72 10.51
C ALA A 575 2.81 -6.23 10.59
N MET A 576 2.56 -6.85 11.76
CA MET A 576 2.69 -8.28 11.94
C MET A 576 1.48 -9.08 11.42
N LEU A 577 0.30 -8.48 11.47
CA LEU A 577 -0.97 -9.18 11.26
C LEU A 577 -1.64 -8.84 9.93
N GLU A 578 -1.21 -7.77 9.29
CA GLU A 578 -1.67 -7.36 7.95
C GLU A 578 -0.48 -6.81 7.15
N GLY A 579 -0.08 -7.49 6.09
CA GLY A 579 1.06 -7.10 5.29
C GLY A 579 1.30 -8.01 4.10
N GLU A 580 2.34 -7.70 3.38
CA GLU A 580 2.81 -8.45 2.23
C GLU A 580 3.24 -9.87 2.60
N GLY A 581 2.90 -10.84 1.75
CA GLY A 581 3.25 -12.25 1.89
C GLY A 581 2.21 -13.11 2.62
N ALA A 582 1.17 -12.52 3.23
CA ALA A 582 0.12 -13.25 3.89
C ALA A 582 -1.23 -12.51 3.85
N ASP A 583 -2.29 -13.25 3.58
CA ASP A 583 -3.65 -12.74 3.75
C ASP A 583 -4.04 -12.75 5.23
N ARG A 584 -4.72 -11.69 5.69
CA ARG A 584 -5.10 -11.51 7.09
C ARG A 584 -6.37 -12.25 7.49
N ALA A 585 -6.60 -12.33 8.80
CA ALA A 585 -7.90 -12.71 9.34
C ALA A 585 -8.99 -11.66 8.98
N TYR A 586 -10.24 -12.10 8.89
CA TYR A 586 -11.39 -11.21 8.75
C TYR A 586 -11.82 -10.64 10.11
N GLU A 587 -11.69 -11.44 11.16
CA GLU A 587 -11.97 -11.11 12.54
C GLU A 587 -10.85 -10.23 13.13
N LEU A 588 -11.20 -9.37 14.09
CA LEU A 588 -10.21 -8.67 14.89
C LEU A 588 -9.34 -9.68 15.66
N PRO A 589 -8.03 -9.48 15.72
CA PRO A 589 -7.11 -10.43 16.33
C PRO A 589 -7.22 -10.50 17.86
N ASN A 590 -6.81 -11.63 18.42
CA ASN A 590 -6.71 -11.88 19.85
C ASN A 590 -8.06 -11.66 20.58
N ASP A 591 -8.04 -11.02 21.77
CA ASP A 591 -9.23 -10.71 22.58
C ASP A 591 -9.84 -9.33 22.29
N GLN A 592 -9.51 -8.70 21.17
CA GLN A 592 -10.00 -7.35 20.87
C GLN A 592 -11.52 -7.24 20.80
N PRO A 593 -12.29 -8.19 20.21
CA PRO A 593 -13.76 -8.16 20.27
C PRO A 593 -14.28 -8.22 21.70
N GLU A 594 -13.70 -9.04 22.58
CA GLU A 594 -14.04 -9.14 23.98
C GLU A 594 -13.73 -7.84 24.76
N LEU A 595 -12.59 -7.21 24.44
CA LEU A 595 -12.22 -5.90 25.00
C LEU A 595 -13.26 -4.82 24.67
N ILE A 596 -13.75 -4.77 23.42
CA ILE A 596 -14.81 -3.84 23.01
C ILE A 596 -16.08 -4.11 23.81
N LEU A 597 -16.53 -5.36 23.85
CA LEU A 597 -17.76 -5.75 24.56
C LEU A 597 -17.67 -5.44 26.05
N ARG A 598 -16.53 -5.76 26.68
CA ARG A 598 -16.32 -5.49 28.10
C ARG A 598 -16.25 -4.01 28.40
N ALA A 599 -15.61 -3.21 27.55
CA ALA A 599 -15.59 -1.76 27.70
C ALA A 599 -17.00 -1.16 27.58
N ALA A 600 -17.79 -1.60 26.59
CA ALA A 600 -19.16 -1.13 26.35
C ALA A 600 -20.11 -1.51 27.50
N GLU A 601 -19.95 -2.70 28.11
CA GLU A 601 -20.71 -3.12 29.29
C GLU A 601 -20.42 -2.23 30.52
N LEU A 602 -19.14 -1.85 30.68
CA LEU A 602 -18.68 -1.05 31.80
C LEU A 602 -19.00 0.44 31.64
N ASN A 603 -19.02 0.93 30.40
CA ASN A 603 -19.22 2.35 30.10
C ASN A 603 -19.99 2.55 28.78
N PRO A 604 -21.22 3.10 28.81
CA PRO A 604 -22.04 3.28 27.61
C PRO A 604 -21.48 4.36 26.64
N ARG A 605 -20.50 5.15 27.05
CA ARG A 605 -19.80 6.13 26.19
C ARG A 605 -18.49 5.54 25.64
N THR A 606 -18.56 4.31 25.15
CA THR A 606 -17.43 3.60 24.54
C THR A 606 -17.41 3.86 23.04
N ILE A 607 -16.36 4.54 22.58
CA ILE A 607 -16.07 4.84 21.18
C ILE A 607 -15.01 3.85 20.68
N VAL A 608 -15.22 3.25 19.51
CA VAL A 608 -14.23 2.34 18.89
C VAL A 608 -13.52 3.04 17.76
N VAL A 609 -12.19 2.92 17.73
CA VAL A 609 -11.31 3.35 16.64
C VAL A 609 -10.65 2.12 16.06
N VAL A 610 -10.92 1.83 14.78
CA VAL A 610 -10.38 0.66 14.09
C VAL A 610 -9.23 1.09 13.17
N ASN A 611 -8.10 0.36 13.27
CA ASN A 611 -6.98 0.46 12.34
C ASN A 611 -6.89 -0.84 11.55
N SER A 612 -7.16 -0.76 10.25
CA SER A 612 -7.08 -1.89 9.31
C SER A 612 -6.96 -1.39 7.88
N GLY A 613 -6.37 -2.19 7.00
CA GLY A 613 -6.31 -1.91 5.56
C GLY A 613 -7.59 -2.26 4.80
N GLY A 614 -8.61 -2.74 5.49
CA GLY A 614 -9.88 -3.15 4.88
C GLY A 614 -10.93 -3.47 5.91
N VAL A 615 -12.00 -4.13 5.47
CA VAL A 615 -13.15 -4.52 6.30
C VAL A 615 -12.76 -5.47 7.41
N VAL A 616 -13.33 -5.31 8.58
CA VAL A 616 -13.21 -6.22 9.74
C VAL A 616 -14.57 -6.70 10.20
N ALA A 617 -14.62 -7.89 10.82
CA ALA A 617 -15.85 -8.40 11.43
C ALA A 617 -16.32 -7.48 12.57
N THR A 618 -17.54 -6.99 12.46
CA THR A 618 -18.14 -6.06 13.44
C THR A 618 -19.47 -6.53 14.01
N ALA A 619 -20.08 -7.56 13.42
CA ALA A 619 -21.46 -7.97 13.71
C ALA A 619 -21.72 -8.23 15.20
N ASP A 620 -20.77 -8.82 15.92
CA ASP A 620 -20.94 -9.24 17.30
C ASP A 620 -20.94 -8.08 18.31
N TRP A 621 -20.31 -6.95 17.95
CA TRP A 621 -20.09 -5.85 18.89
C TRP A 621 -20.63 -4.49 18.44
N ILE A 622 -20.85 -4.27 17.12
CA ILE A 622 -21.25 -2.94 16.60
C ILE A 622 -22.57 -2.42 17.20
N GLY A 623 -23.49 -3.33 17.55
CA GLY A 623 -24.74 -2.98 18.22
C GLY A 623 -24.60 -2.53 19.68
N LYS A 624 -23.41 -2.70 20.27
CA LYS A 624 -23.16 -2.41 21.70
C LYS A 624 -22.42 -1.09 21.92
N VAL A 625 -21.89 -0.49 20.89
CA VAL A 625 -21.11 0.76 20.97
C VAL A 625 -21.84 1.90 20.26
N PRO A 626 -21.85 3.13 20.82
CA PRO A 626 -22.54 4.26 20.20
C PRO A 626 -21.77 4.90 19.05
N ALA A 627 -20.44 4.71 18.95
CA ALA A 627 -19.65 5.34 17.90
C ALA A 627 -18.52 4.44 17.40
N LEU A 628 -18.25 4.54 16.09
CA LEU A 628 -17.19 3.82 15.37
C LEU A 628 -16.51 4.73 14.38
N LEU A 629 -15.18 4.80 14.48
CA LEU A 629 -14.29 5.43 13.50
C LEU A 629 -13.45 4.37 12.78
N GLN A 630 -13.39 4.43 11.45
CA GLN A 630 -12.38 3.73 10.64
C GLN A 630 -11.24 4.71 10.40
N ALA A 631 -10.08 4.44 11.01
CA ALA A 631 -8.92 5.31 10.92
C ALA A 631 -7.82 4.76 9.99
N TRP A 632 -8.05 3.61 9.35
CA TRP A 632 -7.07 2.93 8.48
C TRP A 632 -5.71 2.74 9.19
N TYR A 633 -4.59 2.85 8.47
CA TYR A 633 -3.25 3.07 9.02
C TYR A 633 -2.89 4.54 8.81
N PRO A 634 -3.01 5.38 9.85
CA PRO A 634 -3.07 6.83 9.67
C PRO A 634 -1.69 7.50 9.62
N GLY A 635 -0.58 6.73 9.55
CA GLY A 635 0.78 7.26 9.48
C GLY A 635 1.28 7.95 10.76
N GLN A 636 2.45 8.59 10.67
CA GLN A 636 3.15 9.14 11.85
C GLN A 636 2.37 10.20 12.64
N GLU A 637 1.47 10.96 12.00
CA GLU A 637 0.63 11.98 12.64
C GLU A 637 -0.77 11.45 13.01
N GLY A 638 -1.00 10.14 12.86
CA GLY A 638 -2.32 9.52 12.97
C GLY A 638 -3.02 9.74 14.29
N GLY A 639 -2.31 9.62 15.41
CA GLY A 639 -2.93 9.82 16.72
C GLY A 639 -3.37 11.26 16.94
N ARG A 640 -2.71 12.25 16.33
CA ARG A 640 -3.17 13.64 16.31
C ARG A 640 -4.46 13.78 15.51
N ALA A 641 -4.51 13.21 14.30
CA ALA A 641 -5.70 13.28 13.46
C ALA A 641 -6.92 12.61 14.14
N VAL A 642 -6.75 11.43 14.72
CA VAL A 642 -7.79 10.73 15.49
C VAL A 642 -8.27 11.58 16.67
N ALA A 643 -7.34 12.16 17.42
CA ALA A 643 -7.69 13.02 18.56
C ALA A 643 -8.46 14.27 18.13
N ASP A 644 -8.05 14.92 17.03
CA ASP A 644 -8.73 16.10 16.49
C ASP A 644 -10.19 15.78 16.09
N VAL A 645 -10.43 14.61 15.47
CA VAL A 645 -11.79 14.15 15.15
C VAL A 645 -12.56 13.82 16.43
N LEU A 646 -11.98 13.05 17.35
CA LEU A 646 -12.66 12.65 18.61
C LEU A 646 -13.18 13.83 19.40
N VAL A 647 -12.46 14.97 19.42
CA VAL A 647 -12.87 16.15 20.18
C VAL A 647 -13.60 17.21 19.32
N GLY A 648 -13.81 16.95 18.03
CA GLY A 648 -14.50 17.87 17.12
C GLY A 648 -13.70 19.09 16.67
N ALA A 649 -12.38 19.06 16.85
CA ALA A 649 -11.47 20.05 16.27
C ALA A 649 -11.40 19.94 14.74
N VAL A 650 -11.65 18.74 14.22
CA VAL A 650 -11.84 18.44 12.80
C VAL A 650 -13.18 17.72 12.64
N ASN A 651 -13.98 18.17 11.66
CA ASN A 651 -15.19 17.46 11.25
C ASN A 651 -14.80 16.29 10.34
N PRO A 652 -15.16 15.03 10.67
CA PRO A 652 -14.84 13.90 9.81
C PRO A 652 -15.53 14.04 8.45
N SER A 653 -14.79 13.76 7.39
CA SER A 653 -15.24 13.93 6.01
C SER A 653 -14.86 12.77 5.10
N GLY A 654 -14.11 11.79 5.63
CA GLY A 654 -13.76 10.59 4.89
C GLY A 654 -14.98 9.77 4.49
N LYS A 655 -14.95 9.18 3.30
CA LYS A 655 -15.97 8.27 2.77
C LYS A 655 -15.32 6.91 2.42
N LEU A 656 -16.03 5.81 2.65
CA LEU A 656 -15.51 4.47 2.40
C LEU A 656 -15.15 4.27 0.91
N PRO A 657 -13.90 3.93 0.58
CA PRO A 657 -13.52 3.52 -0.77
C PRO A 657 -13.81 2.05 -1.06
N ILE A 658 -14.40 1.34 -0.09
CA ILE A 658 -14.80 -0.07 -0.13
C ILE A 658 -16.14 -0.27 0.58
N SER A 659 -16.91 -1.27 0.16
CA SER A 659 -18.09 -1.70 0.89
C SER A 659 -17.72 -2.48 2.16
N TYR A 660 -18.48 -2.33 3.22
CA TYR A 660 -18.40 -3.13 4.45
C TYR A 660 -19.50 -4.18 4.45
N GLU A 661 -19.19 -5.44 4.25
CA GLU A 661 -20.15 -6.53 4.37
C GLU A 661 -20.61 -6.76 5.81
N LYS A 662 -21.83 -7.23 5.99
CA LYS A 662 -22.34 -7.64 7.32
C LYS A 662 -21.71 -8.92 7.79
N ARG A 663 -21.48 -9.85 6.88
CA ARG A 663 -20.89 -11.16 7.09
C ARG A 663 -19.94 -11.43 5.92
N ARG A 664 -18.92 -12.20 6.17
CA ARG A 664 -17.93 -12.60 5.17
C ARG A 664 -18.58 -13.27 3.94
N GLU A 665 -19.65 -14.04 4.17
CA GLU A 665 -20.40 -14.76 3.14
C GLU A 665 -21.16 -13.84 2.18
N ASP A 666 -21.40 -12.60 2.57
CA ASP A 666 -22.09 -11.60 1.77
C ASP A 666 -21.15 -10.98 0.70
N SER A 667 -19.82 -11.14 0.85
CA SER A 667 -18.83 -10.61 -0.11
C SER A 667 -19.04 -11.21 -1.51
N PRO A 668 -19.03 -10.40 -2.58
CA PRO A 668 -19.14 -10.91 -3.96
C PRO A 668 -18.07 -11.94 -4.34
N SER A 669 -16.89 -11.90 -3.73
CA SER A 669 -15.77 -12.84 -3.94
C SER A 669 -15.85 -14.11 -3.08
N TYR A 670 -16.86 -14.22 -2.21
CA TYR A 670 -17.00 -15.39 -1.33
C TYR A 670 -17.17 -16.68 -2.12
N GLY A 671 -16.44 -17.72 -1.73
CA GLY A 671 -16.42 -19.01 -2.44
C GLY A 671 -15.43 -19.07 -3.62
N HIS A 672 -14.90 -17.93 -4.06
CA HIS A 672 -13.94 -17.84 -5.17
C HIS A 672 -12.52 -17.42 -4.71
N TYR A 673 -12.28 -17.41 -3.40
CA TYR A 673 -11.01 -17.07 -2.77
C TYR A 673 -10.70 -18.10 -1.66
N PRO A 674 -9.44 -18.55 -1.50
CA PRO A 674 -8.21 -18.18 -2.24
C PRO A 674 -7.99 -18.99 -3.52
N GLY A 675 -8.96 -19.79 -3.96
CA GLY A 675 -8.84 -20.72 -5.08
C GLY A 675 -8.38 -22.12 -4.63
N SER A 676 -8.11 -22.98 -5.58
CA SER A 676 -7.64 -24.35 -5.35
C SER A 676 -6.89 -24.90 -6.57
N GLY A 677 -6.01 -25.89 -6.35
CA GLY A 677 -5.28 -26.51 -7.44
C GLY A 677 -4.38 -25.55 -8.24
N GLY A 678 -3.87 -24.47 -7.59
CA GLY A 678 -3.02 -23.48 -8.23
C GLY A 678 -3.76 -22.47 -9.12
N THR A 679 -5.11 -22.40 -9.03
CA THR A 679 -5.94 -21.46 -9.80
C THR A 679 -6.95 -20.75 -8.91
N VAL A 680 -7.27 -19.51 -9.25
CA VAL A 680 -8.36 -18.74 -8.67
C VAL A 680 -9.21 -18.12 -9.76
N ASP A 681 -10.50 -18.47 -9.79
CA ASP A 681 -11.45 -17.93 -10.76
C ASP A 681 -12.06 -16.63 -10.19
N TYR A 682 -12.01 -15.54 -10.98
CA TYR A 682 -12.70 -14.29 -10.64
C TYR A 682 -14.14 -14.34 -11.18
N ALA A 683 -14.89 -15.30 -10.63
CA ALA A 683 -16.22 -15.67 -11.16
C ALA A 683 -17.30 -14.59 -10.94
N GLU A 684 -17.07 -13.67 -10.01
CA GLU A 684 -17.91 -12.48 -9.85
C GLU A 684 -17.81 -11.51 -11.06
N GLY A 685 -16.78 -11.65 -11.90
CA GLY A 685 -16.56 -10.85 -13.09
C GLY A 685 -16.45 -9.35 -12.78
N ILE A 686 -17.37 -8.56 -13.36
CA ILE A 686 -17.43 -7.11 -13.13
C ILE A 686 -18.18 -6.73 -11.83
N LEU A 687 -18.77 -7.70 -11.12
CA LEU A 687 -19.59 -7.46 -9.92
C LEU A 687 -18.75 -7.46 -8.65
N VAL A 688 -17.68 -6.68 -8.63
CA VAL A 688 -16.81 -6.47 -7.47
C VAL A 688 -17.40 -5.40 -6.55
N GLY A 689 -17.27 -5.58 -5.22
CA GLY A 689 -17.68 -4.60 -4.22
C GLY A 689 -19.17 -4.19 -4.36
N TYR A 690 -19.44 -2.87 -4.29
CA TYR A 690 -20.83 -2.34 -4.35
C TYR A 690 -21.56 -2.76 -5.61
N ARG A 691 -20.86 -2.94 -6.74
CA ARG A 691 -21.49 -3.43 -7.99
C ARG A 691 -22.17 -4.77 -7.77
N GLY A 692 -21.52 -5.66 -7.02
CA GLY A 692 -22.08 -6.97 -6.67
C GLY A 692 -23.18 -6.87 -5.61
N PHE A 693 -22.97 -6.09 -4.55
CA PHE A 693 -23.98 -5.90 -3.49
C PHE A 693 -25.28 -5.31 -4.03
N ASP A 694 -25.16 -4.27 -4.86
CA ASP A 694 -26.33 -3.57 -5.40
C ASP A 694 -27.06 -4.40 -6.44
N THR A 695 -26.35 -5.07 -7.35
CA THR A 695 -26.96 -5.89 -8.41
C THR A 695 -27.63 -7.14 -7.85
N LYS A 696 -27.04 -7.77 -6.80
CA LYS A 696 -27.62 -8.96 -6.14
C LYS A 696 -28.67 -8.61 -5.07
N GLY A 697 -28.89 -7.33 -4.77
CA GLY A 697 -29.80 -6.88 -3.72
C GLY A 697 -29.36 -7.23 -2.31
N VAL A 698 -28.08 -7.53 -2.10
CA VAL A 698 -27.52 -7.81 -0.77
C VAL A 698 -27.19 -6.50 -0.07
N ALA A 699 -27.68 -6.28 1.14
CA ALA A 699 -27.42 -5.06 1.88
C ALA A 699 -26.08 -5.16 2.62
N PRO A 700 -25.07 -4.35 2.31
CA PRO A 700 -23.85 -4.24 3.11
C PRO A 700 -24.16 -3.66 4.50
N LEU A 701 -23.21 -3.75 5.42
CA LEU A 701 -23.30 -3.04 6.72
C LEU A 701 -23.16 -1.52 6.48
N TYR A 702 -22.12 -1.14 5.72
CA TYR A 702 -21.93 0.22 5.23
C TYR A 702 -21.65 0.17 3.73
N PRO A 703 -22.39 0.92 2.90
CA PRO A 703 -22.17 0.89 1.45
C PRO A 703 -20.89 1.65 1.06
N PHE A 704 -20.43 1.40 -0.15
CA PHE A 704 -19.37 2.20 -0.79
C PHE A 704 -19.75 3.69 -0.79
N GLY A 705 -18.80 4.57 -0.50
CA GLY A 705 -19.01 6.01 -0.37
C GLY A 705 -19.59 6.47 0.98
N TYR A 706 -19.95 5.54 1.88
CA TYR A 706 -20.54 5.90 3.17
C TYR A 706 -19.54 6.55 4.11
N GLY A 707 -19.98 7.60 4.78
CA GLY A 707 -19.28 8.28 5.87
C GLY A 707 -20.17 9.39 6.45
N LEU A 708 -20.25 9.45 7.78
CA LEU A 708 -20.99 10.48 8.52
C LEU A 708 -20.11 11.73 8.73
N SER A 709 -20.79 12.85 8.97
CA SER A 709 -20.18 14.13 9.33
C SER A 709 -20.81 14.63 10.65
N TYR A 710 -20.16 15.59 11.31
CA TYR A 710 -20.77 16.32 12.44
C TYR A 710 -21.72 17.43 11.97
N THR A 711 -21.86 17.62 10.67
CA THR A 711 -22.86 18.48 10.02
C THR A 711 -23.77 17.67 9.11
N THR A 712 -24.74 18.31 8.45
CA THR A 712 -25.68 17.67 7.52
C THR A 712 -25.73 18.45 6.20
N PHE A 713 -25.92 17.71 5.10
CA PHE A 713 -25.99 18.30 3.77
C PHE A 713 -27.30 17.93 3.08
N SER A 714 -27.79 18.80 2.21
CA SER A 714 -28.90 18.54 1.30
C SER A 714 -28.50 18.83 -0.14
N TYR A 715 -29.16 18.14 -1.07
CA TYR A 715 -28.90 18.21 -2.51
C TYR A 715 -30.15 18.63 -3.24
N ASP A 716 -30.02 19.50 -4.25
CA ASP A 716 -31.16 20.01 -5.03
C ASP A 716 -30.74 20.38 -6.48
N LYS A 717 -31.69 20.70 -7.32
CA LYS A 717 -31.54 21.33 -8.65
C LYS A 717 -30.62 20.56 -9.61
N LEU A 718 -30.81 19.25 -9.73
CA LEU A 718 -30.06 18.49 -10.73
C LEU A 718 -30.41 18.90 -12.16
N HIS A 719 -29.36 19.21 -12.92
CA HIS A 719 -29.42 19.39 -14.37
C HIS A 719 -28.37 18.50 -15.03
N VAL A 720 -28.77 17.80 -16.11
CA VAL A 720 -27.86 16.99 -16.91
C VAL A 720 -27.98 17.43 -18.35
N GLU A 721 -26.97 18.13 -18.85
CA GLU A 721 -27.03 18.79 -20.16
C GLU A 721 -25.83 18.42 -21.03
N PRO A 722 -26.02 18.19 -22.36
CA PRO A 722 -24.92 17.99 -23.27
C PRO A 722 -24.08 19.26 -23.42
N THR A 723 -22.77 19.11 -23.39
CA THR A 723 -21.82 20.19 -23.65
C THR A 723 -21.48 20.30 -25.14
N GLN A 724 -20.92 21.42 -25.57
CA GLN A 724 -20.59 21.64 -27.00
C GLN A 724 -19.56 20.65 -27.57
N ASP A 725 -18.73 20.06 -26.72
CA ASP A 725 -17.71 19.06 -27.07
C ASP A 725 -18.19 17.61 -26.98
N GLY A 726 -19.51 17.39 -26.85
CA GLY A 726 -20.14 16.07 -26.85
C GLY A 726 -20.01 15.29 -25.54
N ARG A 727 -19.71 15.97 -24.41
CA ARG A 727 -19.78 15.46 -23.05
C ARG A 727 -21.11 15.83 -22.38
N TRP A 728 -21.30 15.49 -21.10
CA TRP A 728 -22.48 15.87 -20.31
C TRP A 728 -22.03 16.57 -19.03
N ALA A 729 -22.56 17.78 -18.79
CA ALA A 729 -22.40 18.47 -17.53
C ALA A 729 -23.52 18.03 -16.58
N VAL A 730 -23.15 17.47 -15.44
CA VAL A 730 -24.03 17.11 -14.32
C VAL A 730 -23.87 18.19 -13.27
N THR A 731 -24.88 19.08 -13.15
CA THR A 731 -24.82 20.25 -12.26
C THR A 731 -25.92 20.14 -11.22
N PHE A 732 -25.58 20.38 -9.95
CA PHE A 732 -26.52 20.31 -8.82
C PHE A 732 -26.04 21.22 -7.68
N ASP A 733 -26.96 21.59 -6.77
CA ASP A 733 -26.63 22.38 -5.59
C ASP A 733 -26.44 21.48 -4.36
N VAL A 734 -25.41 21.78 -3.55
CA VAL A 734 -25.18 21.17 -2.23
C VAL A 734 -25.22 22.26 -1.17
N THR A 735 -26.00 22.05 -0.11
CA THR A 735 -26.17 23.00 1.00
C THR A 735 -25.79 22.34 2.33
N ASN A 736 -24.94 23.01 3.11
CA ASN A 736 -24.66 22.62 4.50
C ASN A 736 -25.78 23.18 5.40
N ASN A 737 -26.62 22.29 5.95
CA ASN A 737 -27.75 22.65 6.81
C ASN A 737 -27.43 22.50 8.32
N GLY A 738 -26.20 22.15 8.67
CA GLY A 738 -25.82 21.90 10.07
C GLY A 738 -25.17 23.10 10.74
N ALA A 739 -24.74 22.91 11.97
CA ALA A 739 -24.25 23.98 12.85
C ALA A 739 -22.75 24.29 12.69
N GLN A 740 -22.01 23.56 11.85
CA GLN A 740 -20.57 23.78 11.62
C GLN A 740 -20.19 23.51 10.17
N GLY A 741 -19.08 24.12 9.73
CA GLY A 741 -18.53 23.86 8.40
C GLY A 741 -18.06 22.38 8.27
N GLY A 742 -18.08 21.89 7.05
CA GLY A 742 -17.62 20.55 6.74
C GLY A 742 -17.41 20.33 5.25
N ASP A 743 -16.69 19.26 4.94
CA ASP A 743 -16.52 18.83 3.55
C ASP A 743 -17.54 17.74 3.24
N GLU A 744 -18.11 17.82 2.05
CA GLU A 744 -19.00 16.79 1.50
C GLU A 744 -18.44 16.25 0.19
N VAL A 745 -18.62 14.95 0.01
CA VAL A 745 -18.30 14.24 -1.23
C VAL A 745 -19.59 13.90 -1.93
N SER A 746 -19.78 14.47 -3.12
CA SER A 746 -20.90 14.16 -4.01
C SER A 746 -20.46 13.13 -5.04
N GLU A 747 -21.13 12.00 -5.07
CA GLU A 747 -20.83 10.87 -5.95
C GLU A 747 -21.79 10.82 -7.11
N VAL A 748 -21.31 10.72 -8.36
CA VAL A 748 -22.10 10.66 -9.59
C VAL A 748 -21.99 9.28 -10.19
N TYR A 749 -23.12 8.60 -10.27
CA TYR A 749 -23.27 7.26 -10.81
C TYR A 749 -24.01 7.29 -12.14
N VAL A 750 -23.75 6.27 -12.98
CA VAL A 750 -24.49 6.03 -14.21
C VAL A 750 -25.11 4.63 -14.15
N SER A 751 -26.42 4.58 -14.31
CA SER A 751 -27.19 3.34 -14.44
C SER A 751 -27.48 3.07 -15.91
N PRO A 752 -27.30 1.82 -16.40
CA PRO A 752 -27.55 1.47 -17.78
C PRO A 752 -29.06 1.51 -18.13
N PRO A 753 -29.41 1.54 -19.42
CA PRO A 753 -30.81 1.42 -19.83
C PRO A 753 -31.47 0.17 -19.27
N VAL A 754 -32.73 0.26 -18.83
CA VAL A 754 -33.50 -0.91 -18.31
C VAL A 754 -33.58 -2.04 -19.34
N THR A 755 -33.43 -1.71 -20.63
CA THR A 755 -33.42 -2.66 -21.76
C THR A 755 -32.07 -3.33 -22.00
N SER A 756 -31.01 -2.93 -21.24
CA SER A 756 -29.68 -3.49 -21.39
C SER A 756 -29.71 -5.02 -21.19
N LYS A 757 -29.03 -5.75 -22.09
CA LYS A 757 -28.81 -7.19 -22.01
C LYS A 757 -27.35 -7.53 -21.75
N ALA A 758 -26.51 -6.53 -21.57
CA ALA A 758 -25.07 -6.69 -21.41
C ALA A 758 -24.63 -7.18 -20.01
N GLY A 759 -25.58 -7.48 -19.09
CA GLY A 759 -25.26 -7.92 -17.74
C GLY A 759 -24.42 -6.90 -16.97
N ARG A 760 -24.79 -5.61 -17.09
CA ARG A 760 -24.12 -4.50 -16.39
C ARG A 760 -24.57 -4.41 -14.93
N PRO A 761 -23.74 -3.84 -14.04
CA PRO A 761 -24.18 -3.47 -12.69
C PRO A 761 -25.34 -2.49 -12.75
N VAL A 762 -26.16 -2.45 -11.68
CA VAL A 762 -27.29 -1.50 -11.61
C VAL A 762 -26.81 -0.05 -11.65
N ARG A 763 -25.61 0.24 -11.18
CA ARG A 763 -24.95 1.55 -11.26
C ARG A 763 -23.44 1.42 -11.18
N GLU A 764 -22.75 2.42 -11.70
CA GLU A 764 -21.29 2.52 -11.68
C GLU A 764 -20.87 3.96 -11.41
N LEU A 765 -19.90 4.15 -10.49
CA LEU A 765 -19.32 5.47 -10.24
C LEU A 765 -18.62 5.97 -11.52
N ARG A 766 -18.96 7.19 -11.94
CA ARG A 766 -18.41 7.83 -13.14
C ARG A 766 -17.94 9.26 -12.91
N GLY A 767 -18.12 9.76 -11.68
CA GLY A 767 -17.64 11.07 -11.28
C GLY A 767 -17.82 11.29 -9.79
N PHE A 768 -17.12 12.24 -9.24
CA PHE A 768 -17.31 12.74 -7.88
C PHE A 768 -16.73 14.15 -7.74
N SER A 769 -17.17 14.84 -6.70
CA SER A 769 -16.60 16.14 -6.29
C SER A 769 -16.56 16.22 -4.78
N ARG A 770 -15.50 16.82 -4.22
CA ARG A 770 -15.36 17.13 -2.80
C ARG A 770 -15.36 18.63 -2.61
N GLU A 771 -16.26 19.14 -1.78
CA GLU A 771 -16.43 20.56 -1.56
C GLU A 771 -16.46 20.91 -0.08
N HIS A 772 -15.77 22.01 0.30
CA HIS A 772 -15.89 22.57 1.64
C HIS A 772 -17.05 23.58 1.70
N LEU A 773 -18.02 23.33 2.61
CA LEU A 773 -19.16 24.23 2.81
C LEU A 773 -19.15 24.78 4.25
N ALA A 774 -19.12 26.10 4.38
CA ALA A 774 -19.41 26.76 5.65
C ALA A 774 -20.88 26.51 6.06
N THR A 775 -21.22 26.79 7.32
CA THR A 775 -22.61 26.73 7.81
C THR A 775 -23.53 27.58 6.92
N ASP A 776 -24.69 27.03 6.55
CA ASP A 776 -25.71 27.67 5.67
C ASP A 776 -25.22 28.02 4.26
N GLN A 777 -24.03 27.54 3.84
CA GLN A 777 -23.53 27.76 2.49
C GLN A 777 -24.14 26.75 1.52
N THR A 778 -24.53 27.26 0.35
CA THR A 778 -24.89 26.48 -0.84
C THR A 778 -23.80 26.67 -1.90
N MET A 779 -23.37 25.56 -2.52
CA MET A 779 -22.48 25.58 -3.69
C MET A 779 -23.12 24.82 -4.84
N THR A 780 -22.95 25.34 -6.04
CA THR A 780 -23.29 24.62 -7.27
C THR A 780 -22.08 23.80 -7.69
N VAL A 781 -22.25 22.49 -7.75
CA VAL A 781 -21.24 21.51 -8.15
C VAL A 781 -21.47 21.11 -9.60
N THR A 782 -20.39 20.92 -10.36
CA THR A 782 -20.46 20.45 -11.75
C THR A 782 -19.48 19.29 -11.94
N VAL A 783 -20.00 18.14 -12.34
CA VAL A 783 -19.23 16.95 -12.74
C VAL A 783 -19.43 16.71 -14.23
N VAL A 784 -18.35 16.50 -14.97
CA VAL A 784 -18.41 16.29 -16.43
C VAL A 784 -18.24 14.81 -16.74
N LEU A 785 -19.21 14.23 -17.43
CA LEU A 785 -19.18 12.87 -17.91
C LEU A 785 -18.84 12.86 -19.41
N ASP A 786 -17.91 12.03 -19.83
CA ASP A 786 -17.63 11.77 -21.24
C ASP A 786 -18.47 10.56 -21.77
N ARG A 787 -18.37 10.26 -23.04
CA ARG A 787 -19.11 9.14 -23.66
C ARG A 787 -18.70 7.79 -23.06
N HIS A 788 -17.46 7.66 -22.55
CA HIS A 788 -16.97 6.43 -21.93
C HIS A 788 -17.71 6.11 -20.62
N ALA A 789 -18.22 7.13 -19.90
CA ALA A 789 -19.01 6.95 -18.69
C ALA A 789 -20.27 6.07 -18.89
N PHE A 790 -20.76 5.98 -20.13
CA PHE A 790 -21.96 5.21 -20.51
C PHE A 790 -21.64 3.86 -21.16
N SER A 791 -20.36 3.54 -21.39
CA SER A 791 -19.91 2.36 -22.12
C SER A 791 -19.69 1.13 -21.23
N TYR A 792 -19.66 -0.04 -21.86
CA TYR A 792 -19.13 -1.29 -21.32
C TYR A 792 -18.21 -1.94 -22.37
N TYR A 793 -17.36 -2.89 -21.95
CA TYR A 793 -16.49 -3.60 -22.89
C TYR A 793 -17.18 -4.84 -23.46
N ASP A 794 -17.36 -4.88 -24.78
CA ASP A 794 -17.93 -6.01 -25.52
C ASP A 794 -16.80 -6.92 -26.02
N GLU A 795 -16.68 -8.11 -25.40
CA GLU A 795 -15.62 -9.07 -25.74
C GLU A 795 -15.74 -9.61 -27.19
N ALA A 796 -16.96 -9.70 -27.73
CA ALA A 796 -17.18 -10.17 -29.11
C ALA A 796 -16.70 -9.13 -30.13
N LYS A 797 -16.91 -7.85 -29.84
CA LYS A 797 -16.46 -6.73 -30.67
C LYS A 797 -15.01 -6.33 -30.35
N ARG A 798 -14.51 -6.73 -29.18
CA ARG A 798 -13.23 -6.28 -28.61
C ARG A 798 -13.10 -4.76 -28.54
N ASP A 799 -14.18 -4.11 -28.15
CA ASP A 799 -14.27 -2.65 -28.13
C ASP A 799 -15.28 -2.17 -27.06
N TRP A 800 -15.17 -0.90 -26.72
CA TRP A 800 -16.10 -0.22 -25.82
C TRP A 800 -17.38 0.16 -26.60
N VAL A 801 -18.53 -0.21 -26.04
CA VAL A 801 -19.84 -0.03 -26.64
C VAL A 801 -20.74 0.78 -25.74
N VAL A 802 -21.45 1.76 -26.33
CA VAL A 802 -22.56 2.46 -25.70
C VAL A 802 -23.84 1.88 -26.27
N GLU A 803 -24.72 1.31 -25.44
CA GLU A 803 -26.01 0.82 -25.85
C GLU A 803 -26.96 1.99 -26.10
N PRO A 804 -27.80 1.94 -27.15
CA PRO A 804 -28.83 2.96 -27.30
C PRO A 804 -29.90 2.80 -26.20
N GLY A 805 -30.39 3.93 -25.69
CA GLY A 805 -31.49 3.96 -24.72
C GLY A 805 -31.33 5.05 -23.67
N SER A 806 -32.22 5.04 -22.68
CA SER A 806 -32.23 6.05 -21.60
C SER A 806 -31.39 5.57 -20.41
N TYR A 807 -30.30 6.25 -20.13
CA TYR A 807 -29.44 6.07 -18.97
C TYR A 807 -29.95 6.94 -17.83
N THR A 808 -29.72 6.51 -16.59
CA THR A 808 -29.98 7.35 -15.43
C THR A 808 -28.66 7.83 -14.86
N VAL A 809 -28.51 9.15 -14.72
CA VAL A 809 -27.42 9.78 -13.96
C VAL A 809 -27.94 10.04 -12.57
N GLU A 810 -27.29 9.46 -11.58
CA GLU A 810 -27.66 9.50 -10.17
C GLU A 810 -26.61 10.28 -9.37
N VAL A 811 -27.04 11.16 -8.46
CA VAL A 811 -26.17 11.90 -7.55
C VAL A 811 -26.50 11.49 -6.13
N GLY A 812 -25.50 11.14 -5.36
CA GLY A 812 -25.67 10.67 -3.98
C GLY A 812 -24.50 10.98 -3.06
N ALA A 813 -24.68 10.71 -1.78
CA ALA A 813 -23.66 10.76 -0.74
C ALA A 813 -23.09 9.36 -0.43
N SER A 814 -23.52 8.34 -1.14
CA SER A 814 -22.98 6.97 -1.18
C SER A 814 -23.69 6.15 -2.27
N SER A 815 -23.20 4.97 -2.62
CA SER A 815 -23.85 4.08 -3.62
C SER A 815 -25.30 3.70 -3.28
N ARG A 816 -25.74 3.87 -2.04
CA ARG A 816 -27.10 3.58 -1.58
C ARG A 816 -27.85 4.77 -0.99
N ASN A 817 -27.21 5.91 -0.90
CA ASN A 817 -27.89 7.16 -0.51
C ASN A 817 -27.97 8.08 -1.74
N ILE A 818 -28.76 7.67 -2.75
CA ILE A 818 -29.01 8.45 -3.95
C ILE A 818 -30.06 9.51 -3.63
N LEU A 819 -29.75 10.75 -3.91
CA LEU A 819 -30.53 11.93 -3.54
C LEU A 819 -31.20 12.58 -4.75
N LEU A 820 -30.54 12.55 -5.90
CA LEU A 820 -31.03 13.12 -7.15
C LEU A 820 -30.85 12.14 -8.30
N ALA A 821 -31.73 12.20 -9.32
CA ALA A 821 -31.63 11.39 -10.54
C ALA A 821 -32.15 12.15 -11.77
N GLY A 822 -31.43 12.02 -12.88
CA GLY A 822 -31.77 12.61 -14.17
C GLY A 822 -31.53 11.63 -15.32
N ALA A 823 -32.22 11.80 -16.44
CA ALA A 823 -32.13 10.91 -17.61
C ALA A 823 -31.19 11.49 -18.67
N VAL A 824 -30.46 10.59 -19.37
CA VAL A 824 -29.67 10.86 -20.58
C VAL A 824 -30.04 9.86 -21.67
N ASP A 825 -30.61 10.36 -22.77
CA ASP A 825 -30.95 9.49 -23.92
C ASP A 825 -29.78 9.45 -24.90
N LEU A 826 -29.28 8.25 -25.19
CA LEU A 826 -28.17 8.02 -26.11
C LEU A 826 -28.67 7.14 -27.27
N ASN A 827 -28.28 7.54 -28.51
CA ASN A 827 -28.59 6.84 -29.76
C ASN A 827 -27.43 5.99 -30.25
#